data_36676c508368e5b399e0c38ee2f4ee05
#
_entry.id   36676c508368e5b399e0c38ee2f4ee05
#
_cell.length_a   1.000
_cell.length_b   1.000
_cell.length_c   1.000
_cell.angle_alpha   90.00
_cell.angle_beta   90.00
_cell.angle_gamma   90.00
#
_symmetry.space_group_name_H-M   'P 1'
#
loop_
_entity.id
_entity.type
_entity.pdbx_description
1 polymer ?
#
loop_
_entity_poly.entity_id
_entity_poly.type
_entity_poly.pdbx_seq_one_letter_code
_entity_poly.pdbx_strand_id
1 'polypeptide(L)'
;MESLQGRVAGVQINRTSGTSGGGVDILIRGVTSVNPNRSNQPLIIVDGIALNNDTFSGEVRPSAGSNSASSSEQFAFSNRAGDINPEDIESFNVLKGAAATALYGVRASNGAIIITTKKGKKGKAKVSLTASTTFRNVNKTPSLQTTYREGFNGLPRTLYDPTSETGFNRVENATSFYNWGPEYSANSATLNDGTIVDLTGDQFYSPYDLFRTGFNSQVNLSISGADEKLDYFFSLGNNNEEGVLPNTDYEKTNFRLNSGYKVTDNFNINTSISYTNSGGKRANGGDKSVMSALSFYSSTFPINDYRNADGSERDYSFGIIDNPRYLMETSSLIDDVNRWVGNATFNWAPKDWITITYAAQVDNYSDKRNRFVGADLDGGSQVGGFILNQNINFTALESNFLVAFNKDWSDKFTTDLTLGHQVSDSKRDYAEARGEGLNVPGINEIGNTTNFFINNSVTQLRNMGVFGELKFGYDDKLFLTLTGRNDWLSTLPKENRSFFYPSASLAYDISDLFGDNNVFTFGKLRASWAEVGKGPGFGDVGQYFIVDGDFPFGGSGGYRRSTQLGDLEIVPERNQSTEFGADLRFAKDRIRLDYAYYQTRVKDQIFTVGTGYSSGLSGITRNAGDFEVFGHELLISASIIQKNDVKWDLILNWSTSEGKVLEIPEDIESIVFADSGIGVTSEIRAGDKMGSLYGYKWTYIDGARYIASDGLPVINFDERVKVGNAFPDFVSSIGSDFKWKGIGFNFLLEYKKGGDLYDSGLRNSIRNGNTLSTLLRDELVVLDGVMDDGSGGYVTNTSEGLIDQNYYRSSTQYNRASEVLIQDASWVKLRNVSLSYEIQSKFISTLNLSKVSITASANNILIWTPFDGFDPEGNQYSAGSNVYGFTGLSVPISESYSLGVNIGF
;
A
#
# COMPACT_ATOMS: atom_id res chain seq x y z
N MET A 1 11.62 -2.83 -3.70
CA MET A 1 11.16 -2.63 -2.31
C MET A 1 10.63 -3.93 -1.71
N GLU A 2 9.83 -4.70 -2.44
CA GLU A 2 9.28 -6.00 -1.96
C GLU A 2 10.36 -6.99 -1.47
N SER A 3 11.56 -6.92 -1.98
CA SER A 3 12.69 -7.76 -1.53
C SER A 3 13.08 -7.57 -0.05
N LEU A 4 12.63 -6.49 0.59
CA LEU A 4 12.84 -6.23 2.03
C LEU A 4 11.75 -6.85 2.90
N GLN A 5 10.61 -7.27 2.31
CA GLN A 5 9.48 -7.82 3.03
C GLN A 5 9.88 -9.09 3.80
N GLY A 6 9.51 -9.14 5.08
CA GLY A 6 9.85 -10.24 5.99
C GLY A 6 11.35 -10.37 6.35
N ARG A 7 12.23 -9.48 5.85
CA ARG A 7 13.68 -9.57 6.09
C ARG A 7 14.19 -8.54 7.11
N VAL A 8 13.39 -7.53 7.41
CA VAL A 8 13.76 -6.46 8.34
C VAL A 8 12.69 -6.36 9.43
N ALA A 9 13.06 -6.62 10.68
CA ALA A 9 12.16 -6.51 11.81
C ALA A 9 11.61 -5.07 11.93
N GLY A 10 10.32 -4.90 12.27
CA GLY A 10 9.67 -3.59 12.40
C GLY A 10 9.40 -2.86 11.08
N VAL A 11 9.63 -3.50 9.93
CA VAL A 11 9.29 -2.97 8.60
C VAL A 11 8.21 -3.85 7.97
N GLN A 12 7.08 -3.25 7.67
CA GLN A 12 5.97 -3.90 6.96
C GLN A 12 5.92 -3.32 5.54
N ILE A 13 5.89 -4.19 4.55
CA ILE A 13 5.75 -3.82 3.14
C ILE A 13 4.57 -4.60 2.60
N ASN A 14 3.49 -3.91 2.31
CA ASN A 14 2.26 -4.50 1.84
C ASN A 14 1.97 -4.03 0.42
N ARG A 15 1.70 -4.97 -0.48
CA ARG A 15 1.06 -4.62 -1.75
C ARG A 15 -0.39 -4.27 -1.46
N THR A 16 -0.82 -3.10 -1.86
CA THR A 16 -2.24 -2.73 -1.73
C THR A 16 -3.11 -3.42 -2.78
N SER A 17 -2.51 -3.80 -3.91
CA SER A 17 -3.21 -4.39 -5.05
C SER A 17 -2.27 -5.29 -5.86
N GLY A 18 -2.83 -6.30 -6.54
CA GLY A 18 -2.17 -7.13 -7.56
C GLY A 18 -2.03 -6.46 -8.93
N THR A 19 -2.41 -5.20 -9.08
CA THR A 19 -2.25 -4.42 -10.31
C THR A 19 -0.79 -4.40 -10.74
N SER A 20 -0.53 -4.64 -12.03
CA SER A 20 0.80 -4.56 -12.61
C SER A 20 1.44 -3.20 -12.35
N GLY A 21 2.68 -3.19 -11.82
CA GLY A 21 3.36 -1.96 -11.41
C GLY A 21 2.68 -1.18 -10.28
N GLY A 22 1.72 -1.78 -9.57
CA GLY A 22 1.01 -1.11 -8.46
C GLY A 22 1.93 -0.71 -7.32
N GLY A 23 1.53 0.32 -6.57
CA GLY A 23 2.28 0.84 -5.44
C GLY A 23 2.31 -0.11 -4.24
N VAL A 24 3.27 0.13 -3.36
CA VAL A 24 3.42 -0.61 -2.09
C VAL A 24 3.35 0.35 -0.91
N ASP A 25 2.69 -0.10 0.16
CA ASP A 25 2.75 0.56 1.46
C ASP A 25 3.96 0.08 2.24
N ILE A 26 4.75 1.03 2.72
CA ILE A 26 5.90 0.75 3.56
C ILE A 26 5.67 1.44 4.89
N LEU A 27 5.58 0.66 5.96
CA LEU A 27 5.44 1.16 7.32
C LEU A 27 6.67 0.76 8.14
N ILE A 28 7.27 1.74 8.82
CA ILE A 28 8.36 1.51 9.76
C ILE A 28 7.82 1.76 11.17
N ARG A 29 7.76 0.69 12.00
CA ARG A 29 7.26 0.75 13.38
C ARG A 29 5.80 1.18 13.50
N GLY A 30 4.99 0.87 12.48
CA GLY A 30 3.55 1.14 12.46
C GLY A 30 3.18 2.54 11.97
N VAL A 31 1.97 2.96 12.31
CA VAL A 31 1.36 4.21 11.84
C VAL A 31 1.61 5.31 12.86
N THR A 32 2.22 6.41 12.43
CA THR A 32 2.53 7.57 13.26
C THR A 32 1.58 8.75 13.02
N SER A 33 0.78 8.72 11.94
CA SER A 33 -0.25 9.70 11.65
C SER A 33 -1.51 8.98 11.20
N VAL A 34 -2.64 9.33 11.77
CA VAL A 34 -3.97 8.80 11.39
C VAL A 34 -4.72 9.73 10.45
N ASN A 35 -4.15 10.87 10.06
CA ASN A 35 -4.77 11.76 9.08
C ASN A 35 -4.79 11.09 7.69
N PRO A 36 -5.96 10.83 7.06
CA PRO A 36 -6.06 10.15 5.78
C PRO A 36 -5.40 10.91 4.63
N ASN A 37 -5.21 12.22 4.77
CA ASN A 37 -4.57 13.08 3.78
C ASN A 37 -3.04 13.16 3.93
N ARG A 38 -2.44 12.36 4.83
CA ARG A 38 -1.01 12.35 5.09
C ARG A 38 -0.43 10.96 4.98
N SER A 39 0.70 10.84 4.30
CA SER A 39 1.39 9.57 4.14
C SER A 39 2.17 9.18 5.42
N ASN A 40 2.11 7.90 5.79
CA ASN A 40 3.01 7.26 6.76
C ASN A 40 4.24 6.61 6.10
N GLN A 41 4.42 6.80 4.79
CA GLN A 41 5.55 6.26 4.05
C GLN A 41 6.88 6.83 4.58
N PRO A 42 7.95 6.03 4.68
CA PRO A 42 9.27 6.52 5.02
C PRO A 42 9.87 7.36 3.89
N LEU A 43 10.80 8.21 4.24
CA LEU A 43 11.62 8.93 3.26
C LEU A 43 12.52 7.95 2.50
N ILE A 44 12.49 7.99 1.17
CA ILE A 44 13.38 7.20 0.32
C ILE A 44 14.56 8.07 -0.10
N ILE A 45 15.77 7.62 0.22
CA ILE A 45 17.02 8.34 -0.10
C ILE A 45 17.85 7.44 -1.00
N VAL A 46 18.19 7.90 -2.20
CA VAL A 46 19.02 7.16 -3.17
C VAL A 46 20.30 7.94 -3.44
N ASP A 47 21.46 7.40 -3.08
CA ASP A 47 22.76 8.04 -3.23
C ASP A 47 22.81 9.46 -2.63
N GLY A 48 22.08 9.66 -1.51
CA GLY A 48 21.96 10.94 -0.83
C GLY A 48 20.82 11.84 -1.32
N ILE A 49 20.09 11.47 -2.38
CA ILE A 49 18.94 12.22 -2.92
C ILE A 49 17.68 11.78 -2.19
N ALA A 50 16.97 12.72 -1.57
CA ALA A 50 15.64 12.47 -1.01
C ALA A 50 14.59 12.49 -2.12
N LEU A 51 14.08 11.33 -2.50
CA LEU A 51 13.11 11.17 -3.58
C LEU A 51 11.69 11.50 -3.13
N ASN A 52 10.91 12.06 -4.03
CA ASN A 52 9.45 12.04 -3.91
C ASN A 52 8.95 10.60 -4.10
N ASN A 53 8.12 10.11 -3.17
CA ASN A 53 7.53 8.78 -3.20
C ASN A 53 6.00 8.80 -3.29
N ASP A 54 5.39 9.93 -3.60
CA ASP A 54 3.93 10.05 -3.69
C ASP A 54 3.38 9.23 -4.86
N THR A 55 2.24 8.60 -4.64
CA THR A 55 1.44 7.96 -5.69
C THR A 55 0.55 8.95 -6.42
N PHE A 56 0.27 10.09 -5.79
CA PHE A 56 -0.72 11.07 -6.23
C PHE A 56 -2.05 10.40 -6.65
N SER A 57 -2.58 9.57 -5.76
CA SER A 57 -3.83 8.84 -5.99
C SER A 57 -5.09 9.71 -5.85
N GLY A 58 -4.93 10.91 -5.34
CA GLY A 58 -6.04 11.72 -4.92
C GLY A 58 -6.38 12.85 -5.84
N GLU A 59 -7.21 12.72 -6.76
CA GLU A 59 -8.12 13.72 -7.30
C GLU A 59 -8.79 13.25 -8.60
N VAL A 60 -9.01 11.96 -8.71
CA VAL A 60 -10.12 11.54 -9.53
C VAL A 60 -11.36 11.68 -8.64
N ARG A 61 -11.81 12.91 -8.46
CA ARG A 61 -12.97 13.18 -7.62
C ARG A 61 -14.20 12.51 -8.18
N PRO A 62 -14.97 11.81 -7.34
CA PRO A 62 -16.38 11.70 -7.56
C PRO A 62 -16.99 13.10 -7.44
N SER A 63 -18.12 13.29 -8.15
CA SER A 63 -18.96 14.47 -8.12
C SER A 63 -18.93 15.21 -6.78
N ALA A 64 -18.86 16.53 -6.86
CA ALA A 64 -18.95 17.43 -5.72
C ALA A 64 -20.04 16.98 -4.74
N GLY A 65 -19.68 16.64 -3.51
CA GLY A 65 -20.63 16.39 -2.43
C GLY A 65 -20.38 15.20 -1.51
N SER A 66 -19.52 14.24 -1.83
CA SER A 66 -19.24 13.17 -0.88
C SER A 66 -17.89 13.37 -0.20
N ASN A 67 -17.90 13.82 1.04
CA ASN A 67 -16.76 13.82 1.94
C ASN A 67 -16.44 12.42 2.51
N SER A 68 -17.19 11.40 2.08
CA SER A 68 -16.90 10.05 2.51
C SER A 68 -15.77 9.51 1.65
N ALA A 69 -14.69 9.08 2.28
CA ALA A 69 -13.74 8.14 1.72
C ALA A 69 -14.45 6.81 1.37
N SER A 70 -15.79 6.85 1.29
CA SER A 70 -16.62 5.72 0.93
C SER A 70 -16.35 5.40 -0.53
N SER A 71 -15.74 4.27 -0.76
CA SER A 71 -16.03 3.39 -1.87
C SER A 71 -15.88 3.91 -3.30
N SER A 72 -15.65 5.18 -3.52
CA SER A 72 -15.39 5.71 -4.85
C SER A 72 -14.16 5.08 -5.48
N GLU A 73 -13.99 5.23 -6.77
CA GLU A 73 -12.89 4.66 -7.52
C GLU A 73 -11.53 4.89 -6.87
N GLN A 74 -10.76 3.81 -6.80
CA GLN A 74 -9.40 3.79 -6.29
C GLN A 74 -8.43 3.39 -7.40
N PHE A 75 -7.28 4.02 -7.46
CA PHE A 75 -6.29 3.75 -8.50
C PHE A 75 -4.98 3.30 -7.88
N ALA A 76 -4.52 2.11 -8.28
CA ALA A 76 -3.25 1.54 -7.83
C ALA A 76 -2.09 2.02 -8.73
N PHE A 77 -1.83 3.33 -8.78
CA PHE A 77 -0.65 3.86 -9.46
C PHE A 77 0.63 3.45 -8.73
N SER A 78 1.75 3.41 -9.48
CA SER A 78 3.06 3.14 -8.91
C SER A 78 3.48 4.27 -7.97
N ASN A 79 3.99 3.93 -6.79
CA ASN A 79 4.73 4.92 -6.02
C ASN A 79 6.14 5.11 -6.62
N ARG A 80 6.66 6.32 -6.47
CA ARG A 80 7.90 6.73 -7.19
C ARG A 80 9.16 5.97 -6.76
N ALA A 81 9.16 5.27 -5.59
CA ALA A 81 10.21 4.31 -5.25
C ALA A 81 10.26 3.10 -6.18
N GLY A 82 9.15 2.76 -6.84
CA GLY A 82 9.06 1.72 -7.88
C GLY A 82 9.85 2.04 -9.15
N ASP A 83 10.20 3.31 -9.37
CA ASP A 83 10.99 3.74 -10.53
C ASP A 83 12.45 3.27 -10.45
N ILE A 84 12.96 2.97 -9.23
CA ILE A 84 14.31 2.47 -9.03
C ILE A 84 14.44 1.06 -9.61
N ASN A 85 15.50 0.80 -10.40
CA ASN A 85 15.81 -0.53 -10.86
C ASN A 85 16.45 -1.35 -9.73
N PRO A 86 15.86 -2.48 -9.27
CA PRO A 86 16.46 -3.31 -8.23
C PRO A 86 17.86 -3.82 -8.57
N GLU A 87 18.16 -4.06 -9.86
CA GLU A 87 19.47 -4.51 -10.33
C GLU A 87 20.57 -3.47 -10.16
N ASP A 88 20.25 -2.20 -9.97
CA ASP A 88 21.21 -1.13 -9.72
C ASP A 88 21.58 -1.00 -8.24
N ILE A 89 20.89 -1.66 -7.34
CA ILE A 89 21.05 -1.50 -5.89
C ILE A 89 22.24 -2.33 -5.40
N GLU A 90 23.13 -1.71 -4.62
CA GLU A 90 24.20 -2.40 -3.90
C GLU A 90 23.79 -2.75 -2.47
N SER A 91 23.10 -1.83 -1.77
CA SER A 91 22.68 -2.05 -0.39
C SER A 91 21.46 -1.20 0.01
N PHE A 92 20.75 -1.70 1.03
CA PHE A 92 19.70 -0.99 1.75
C PHE A 92 20.09 -0.78 3.20
N ASN A 93 19.77 0.39 3.74
CA ASN A 93 19.87 0.68 5.16
C ASN A 93 18.56 1.32 5.62
N VAL A 94 17.92 0.77 6.65
CA VAL A 94 16.65 1.26 7.18
C VAL A 94 16.89 1.99 8.49
N LEU A 95 16.59 3.29 8.49
CA LEU A 95 16.63 4.14 9.68
C LEU A 95 15.24 4.19 10.29
N LYS A 96 15.06 3.54 11.45
CA LYS A 96 13.74 3.33 12.05
C LYS A 96 13.41 4.32 13.16
N GLY A 97 14.42 4.74 13.92
CA GLY A 97 14.24 5.62 15.08
C GLY A 97 14.43 7.09 14.75
N ALA A 98 13.73 7.97 15.46
CA ALA A 98 13.83 9.42 15.31
C ALA A 98 15.27 9.94 15.48
N ALA A 99 16.06 9.34 16.37
CA ALA A 99 17.48 9.71 16.55
C ALA A 99 18.31 9.48 15.28
N ALA A 100 18.05 8.39 14.55
CA ALA A 100 18.75 8.08 13.31
C ALA A 100 18.27 8.96 12.13
N THR A 101 17.06 9.52 12.21
CA THR A 101 16.47 10.35 11.15
C THR A 101 16.58 11.85 11.41
N ALA A 102 17.00 12.27 12.60
CA ALA A 102 17.09 13.69 13.00
C ALA A 102 17.87 14.56 12.01
N LEU A 103 18.92 14.02 11.38
CA LEU A 103 19.72 14.75 10.37
C LEU A 103 18.94 14.98 9.06
N TYR A 104 17.94 14.15 8.75
CA TYR A 104 17.12 14.25 7.52
C TYR A 104 15.89 15.16 7.68
N GLY A 105 15.64 15.63 8.92
CA GLY A 105 14.61 16.61 9.23
C GLY A 105 13.18 16.07 9.17
N VAL A 106 12.24 16.99 9.04
CA VAL A 106 10.79 16.73 9.09
C VAL A 106 10.30 15.68 8.10
N ARG A 107 10.97 15.53 6.95
CA ARG A 107 10.59 14.53 5.92
C ARG A 107 10.83 13.09 6.37
N ALA A 108 11.73 12.88 7.33
CA ALA A 108 12.07 11.56 7.84
C ALA A 108 11.39 11.20 9.17
N SER A 109 10.31 11.92 9.53
CA SER A 109 9.53 11.68 10.76
C SER A 109 8.93 10.28 10.84
N ASN A 110 8.70 9.62 9.70
CA ASN A 110 8.20 8.24 9.59
C ASN A 110 9.32 7.21 9.34
N GLY A 111 10.59 7.56 9.60
CA GLY A 111 11.75 6.74 9.26
C GLY A 111 12.30 7.06 7.87
N ALA A 112 13.40 6.39 7.51
CA ALA A 112 14.01 6.54 6.18
C ALA A 112 14.59 5.22 5.68
N ILE A 113 14.56 5.02 4.36
CA ILE A 113 15.23 3.93 3.66
C ILE A 113 16.32 4.53 2.79
N ILE A 114 17.57 4.25 3.14
CA ILE A 114 18.74 4.68 2.39
C ILE A 114 19.13 3.57 1.42
N ILE A 115 19.14 3.90 0.14
CA ILE A 115 19.52 3.02 -0.96
C ILE A 115 20.86 3.51 -1.50
N THR A 116 21.84 2.63 -1.50
CA THR A 116 23.11 2.88 -2.18
C THR A 116 23.14 2.09 -3.48
N THR A 117 23.41 2.77 -4.59
CA THR A 117 23.51 2.12 -5.88
C THR A 117 24.92 1.68 -6.21
N LYS A 118 25.04 0.73 -7.14
CA LYS A 118 26.32 0.16 -7.59
C LYS A 118 27.24 1.24 -8.16
N LYS A 119 28.54 1.10 -7.88
CA LYS A 119 29.62 1.94 -8.38
C LYS A 119 30.69 1.10 -9.08
N GLY A 120 31.57 1.73 -9.82
CA GLY A 120 32.74 1.08 -10.39
C GLY A 120 33.68 0.55 -9.30
N LYS A 121 34.21 -0.65 -9.50
CA LYS A 121 35.24 -1.25 -8.61
C LYS A 121 36.53 -1.39 -9.39
N LYS A 122 37.69 -1.11 -8.73
CA LYS A 122 39.01 -1.17 -9.33
C LYS A 122 39.26 -2.52 -10.01
N GLY A 123 39.75 -2.49 -11.24
CA GLY A 123 40.01 -3.67 -12.07
C GLY A 123 39.50 -3.51 -13.50
N LYS A 124 39.50 -4.61 -14.26
CA LYS A 124 38.95 -4.63 -15.63
C LYS A 124 37.48 -4.27 -15.62
N ALA A 125 37.00 -3.62 -16.68
CA ALA A 125 35.57 -3.38 -16.89
C ALA A 125 34.78 -4.69 -16.83
N LYS A 126 33.68 -4.70 -16.09
CA LYS A 126 32.76 -5.84 -15.96
C LYS A 126 31.47 -5.51 -16.68
N VAL A 127 31.03 -6.40 -17.53
CA VAL A 127 29.74 -6.35 -18.18
C VAL A 127 28.87 -7.44 -17.56
N SER A 128 27.64 -7.14 -17.18
CA SER A 128 26.67 -8.09 -16.65
C SER A 128 25.35 -7.97 -17.40
N LEU A 129 24.81 -9.10 -17.85
CA LEU A 129 23.48 -9.22 -18.46
C LEU A 129 22.63 -10.11 -17.55
N THR A 130 21.52 -9.58 -17.08
CA THR A 130 20.49 -10.32 -16.35
C THR A 130 19.22 -10.36 -17.18
N ALA A 131 18.62 -11.53 -17.37
CA ALA A 131 17.34 -11.71 -18.03
C ALA A 131 16.47 -12.64 -17.20
N SER A 132 15.19 -12.31 -17.05
CA SER A 132 14.23 -13.16 -16.34
C SER A 132 12.85 -13.11 -16.97
N THR A 133 12.13 -14.21 -16.78
CA THR A 133 10.73 -14.37 -17.19
C THR A 133 9.93 -14.82 -15.97
N THR A 134 8.76 -14.22 -15.75
CA THR A 134 7.88 -14.51 -14.61
C THR A 134 6.44 -14.73 -15.08
N PHE A 135 5.81 -15.79 -14.61
CA PHE A 135 4.38 -16.06 -14.76
C PHE A 135 3.67 -15.75 -13.45
N ARG A 136 2.47 -15.18 -13.52
CA ARG A 136 1.68 -14.75 -12.36
C ARG A 136 0.26 -15.25 -12.45
N ASN A 137 -0.29 -15.78 -11.35
CA ASN A 137 -1.69 -16.14 -11.22
C ASN A 137 -2.24 -15.53 -9.92
N VAL A 138 -3.55 -15.38 -9.83
CA VAL A 138 -4.20 -15.00 -8.56
C VAL A 138 -3.93 -16.11 -7.54
N ASN A 139 -3.41 -15.76 -6.36
CA ASN A 139 -2.97 -16.74 -5.36
C ASN A 139 -4.11 -17.32 -4.52
N LYS A 140 -5.22 -16.62 -4.39
CA LYS A 140 -6.40 -17.03 -3.61
C LYS A 140 -7.66 -16.35 -4.15
N THR A 141 -8.73 -17.12 -4.29
CA THR A 141 -10.08 -16.63 -4.61
C THR A 141 -11.06 -17.03 -3.51
N PRO A 142 -12.13 -16.24 -3.27
CA PRO A 142 -13.23 -16.65 -2.42
C PRO A 142 -13.87 -17.95 -2.89
N SER A 143 -14.39 -18.75 -1.96
CA SER A 143 -15.09 -19.99 -2.27
C SER A 143 -16.51 -19.71 -2.77
N LEU A 144 -16.83 -20.16 -3.99
CA LEU A 144 -18.15 -20.00 -4.59
C LEU A 144 -19.05 -21.22 -4.27
N GLN A 145 -20.33 -20.96 -4.11
CA GLN A 145 -21.33 -22.03 -4.16
C GLN A 145 -21.63 -22.43 -5.62
N THR A 146 -21.86 -23.71 -5.86
CA THR A 146 -22.12 -24.29 -7.19
C THR A 146 -23.46 -25.01 -7.27
N THR A 147 -24.32 -24.79 -6.27
CA THR A 147 -25.60 -25.49 -6.14
C THR A 147 -26.75 -24.71 -6.78
N TYR A 148 -26.80 -23.40 -6.52
CA TYR A 148 -27.93 -22.55 -6.91
C TYR A 148 -27.53 -21.60 -8.03
N ARG A 149 -28.45 -21.43 -8.97
CA ARG A 149 -28.34 -20.59 -10.16
C ARG A 149 -28.90 -19.19 -9.92
N GLU A 150 -28.81 -18.38 -10.98
CA GLU A 150 -29.42 -17.06 -11.02
C GLU A 150 -30.94 -17.13 -10.75
N GLY A 151 -31.43 -16.13 -10.01
CA GLY A 151 -32.85 -15.99 -9.70
C GLY A 151 -33.10 -15.22 -8.43
N PHE A 152 -34.36 -15.24 -8.01
CA PHE A 152 -34.85 -14.49 -6.85
C PHE A 152 -36.03 -15.24 -6.21
N ASN A 153 -36.05 -15.36 -4.87
CA ASN A 153 -37.09 -16.14 -4.14
C ASN A 153 -37.21 -17.59 -4.62
N GLY A 154 -36.14 -18.27 -4.89
CA GLY A 154 -36.16 -19.64 -5.37
C GLY A 154 -36.60 -19.81 -6.84
N LEU A 155 -36.94 -18.74 -7.54
CA LEU A 155 -37.40 -18.75 -8.93
C LEU A 155 -36.34 -18.22 -9.88
N PRO A 156 -36.22 -18.80 -11.11
CA PRO A 156 -35.35 -18.28 -12.12
C PRO A 156 -35.82 -16.92 -12.63
N ARG A 157 -34.94 -16.05 -13.01
CA ARG A 157 -35.26 -14.78 -13.69
C ARG A 157 -34.87 -14.79 -15.15
N THR A 158 -33.97 -15.69 -15.51
CA THR A 158 -33.57 -15.96 -16.88
C THR A 158 -33.69 -17.45 -17.18
N LEU A 159 -33.91 -17.78 -18.46
CA LEU A 159 -33.93 -19.14 -18.95
C LEU A 159 -32.95 -19.27 -20.10
N TYR A 160 -32.20 -20.38 -20.14
CA TYR A 160 -31.36 -20.67 -21.26
C TYR A 160 -32.18 -20.83 -22.55
N ASP A 161 -31.82 -20.05 -23.57
CA ASP A 161 -32.39 -20.14 -24.92
C ASP A 161 -31.29 -19.95 -25.95
N PRO A 162 -30.77 -21.04 -26.55
CA PRO A 162 -29.69 -20.96 -27.52
C PRO A 162 -30.10 -20.21 -28.81
N THR A 163 -31.36 -19.86 -28.97
CA THR A 163 -31.84 -19.11 -30.14
C THR A 163 -31.95 -17.60 -29.87
N SER A 164 -31.88 -17.19 -28.63
CA SER A 164 -31.84 -15.78 -28.28
C SER A 164 -30.42 -15.16 -28.53
N GLU A 165 -30.38 -13.86 -28.72
CA GLU A 165 -29.15 -13.12 -28.96
C GLU A 165 -28.13 -13.28 -27.81
N THR A 166 -28.58 -13.31 -26.57
CA THR A 166 -27.75 -13.47 -25.38
C THR A 166 -27.54 -14.91 -24.94
N GLY A 167 -28.26 -15.88 -25.58
CA GLY A 167 -28.32 -17.26 -25.08
C GLY A 167 -29.29 -17.44 -23.89
N PHE A 168 -29.91 -16.35 -23.41
CA PHE A 168 -30.86 -16.35 -22.30
C PHE A 168 -32.02 -15.42 -22.57
N ASN A 169 -33.22 -15.82 -22.14
CA ASN A 169 -34.42 -14.99 -22.15
C ASN A 169 -34.83 -14.63 -20.74
N ARG A 170 -35.29 -13.41 -20.55
CA ARG A 170 -35.84 -12.92 -19.28
C ARG A 170 -37.26 -13.46 -19.10
N VAL A 171 -37.52 -14.03 -17.92
CA VAL A 171 -38.80 -14.68 -17.60
C VAL A 171 -39.81 -13.70 -17.03
N GLU A 172 -39.39 -12.77 -16.20
CA GLU A 172 -40.25 -11.80 -15.57
C GLU A 172 -39.63 -10.38 -15.67
N ASN A 173 -40.50 -9.37 -15.47
CA ASN A 173 -40.08 -7.97 -15.52
C ASN A 173 -39.20 -7.54 -14.29
N ALA A 174 -38.33 -8.42 -13.83
CA ALA A 174 -37.47 -8.22 -12.69
C ALA A 174 -36.01 -8.12 -13.13
N THR A 175 -35.31 -7.11 -12.64
CA THR A 175 -33.89 -6.93 -12.76
C THR A 175 -33.23 -7.75 -11.65
N SER A 176 -32.79 -8.94 -11.93
CA SER A 176 -32.05 -9.75 -10.97
C SER A 176 -30.83 -10.42 -11.63
N PHE A 177 -29.72 -10.29 -11.01
CA PHE A 177 -28.46 -10.96 -11.33
C PHE A 177 -27.96 -11.71 -10.11
N TYR A 178 -28.85 -12.00 -9.16
CA TYR A 178 -28.54 -12.66 -7.90
C TYR A 178 -28.67 -14.17 -8.06
N ASN A 179 -27.90 -14.95 -7.32
CA ASN A 179 -27.94 -16.41 -7.28
C ASN A 179 -28.89 -16.95 -6.18
N TRP A 180 -30.11 -16.41 -6.13
CA TRP A 180 -31.18 -16.83 -5.23
C TRP A 180 -32.28 -17.58 -5.97
N GLY A 181 -31.94 -18.22 -7.09
CA GLY A 181 -32.80 -19.05 -7.91
C GLY A 181 -32.80 -20.52 -7.48
N PRO A 182 -33.42 -21.41 -8.28
CA PRO A 182 -33.47 -22.85 -8.03
C PRO A 182 -32.07 -23.50 -8.15
N GLU A 183 -31.95 -24.75 -7.74
CA GLU A 183 -30.73 -25.53 -7.93
C GLU A 183 -30.46 -25.83 -9.42
N TYR A 184 -29.15 -25.92 -9.77
CA TYR A 184 -28.73 -26.36 -11.10
C TYR A 184 -29.21 -27.80 -11.42
N SER A 185 -29.46 -28.63 -10.40
CA SER A 185 -30.00 -29.98 -10.53
C SER A 185 -31.45 -30.02 -10.91
N ALA A 186 -32.21 -28.91 -10.75
CA ALA A 186 -33.62 -28.84 -11.09
C ALA A 186 -33.81 -28.81 -12.61
N ASN A 187 -34.70 -29.64 -13.13
CA ASN A 187 -35.05 -29.68 -14.55
C ASN A 187 -36.16 -28.72 -14.96
N SER A 188 -36.93 -28.23 -13.99
CA SER A 188 -38.02 -27.29 -14.23
C SER A 188 -38.31 -26.46 -12.96
N ALA A 189 -38.95 -25.31 -13.15
CA ALA A 189 -39.50 -24.51 -12.06
C ALA A 189 -40.92 -24.06 -12.43
N THR A 190 -41.78 -23.83 -11.39
CA THR A 190 -43.09 -23.26 -11.58
C THR A 190 -43.03 -21.78 -11.18
N LEU A 191 -43.34 -20.90 -12.12
CA LEU A 191 -43.40 -19.45 -11.91
C LEU A 191 -44.64 -19.05 -11.08
N ASN A 192 -44.66 -17.79 -10.62
CA ASN A 192 -45.78 -17.27 -9.79
C ASN A 192 -47.14 -17.27 -10.50
N ASP A 193 -47.19 -17.24 -11.82
CA ASP A 193 -48.36 -17.31 -12.65
C ASP A 193 -48.81 -18.75 -12.92
N GLY A 194 -48.08 -19.76 -12.40
CA GLY A 194 -48.31 -21.17 -12.61
C GLY A 194 -47.68 -21.76 -13.88
N THR A 195 -46.94 -20.97 -14.64
CA THR A 195 -46.22 -21.44 -15.82
C THR A 195 -45.08 -22.36 -15.38
N ILE A 196 -44.96 -23.54 -16.01
CA ILE A 196 -43.80 -24.46 -15.80
C ILE A 196 -42.77 -24.15 -16.88
N VAL A 197 -41.54 -23.81 -16.43
CA VAL A 197 -40.41 -23.51 -17.32
C VAL A 197 -39.36 -24.61 -17.25
N ASP A 198 -38.69 -24.83 -18.37
CA ASP A 198 -37.58 -25.78 -18.50
C ASP A 198 -36.28 -25.11 -18.05
N LEU A 199 -35.52 -25.78 -17.19
CA LEU A 199 -34.22 -25.32 -16.65
C LEU A 199 -33.06 -26.16 -17.20
N THR A 200 -33.30 -27.08 -18.09
CA THR A 200 -32.25 -27.90 -18.71
C THR A 200 -31.35 -27.01 -19.59
N GLY A 201 -30.04 -27.15 -19.43
CA GLY A 201 -29.08 -26.35 -20.20
C GLY A 201 -28.37 -25.27 -19.41
N ASP A 202 -28.88 -24.90 -18.27
CA ASP A 202 -28.15 -24.00 -17.39
C ASP A 202 -27.02 -24.72 -16.67
N GLN A 203 -25.87 -24.05 -16.57
CA GLN A 203 -24.68 -24.61 -15.95
C GLN A 203 -23.94 -23.55 -15.14
N PHE A 204 -23.08 -23.98 -14.22
CA PHE A 204 -22.21 -23.13 -13.45
C PHE A 204 -21.04 -22.66 -14.29
N TYR A 205 -20.78 -21.34 -14.27
CA TYR A 205 -19.59 -20.70 -14.80
C TYR A 205 -18.89 -19.96 -13.65
N SER A 206 -17.57 -20.08 -13.57
CA SER A 206 -16.80 -19.35 -12.58
C SER A 206 -16.65 -17.88 -13.01
N PRO A 207 -17.12 -16.90 -12.23
CA PRO A 207 -16.79 -15.49 -12.49
C PRO A 207 -15.28 -15.22 -12.49
N TYR A 208 -14.48 -16.08 -11.84
CA TYR A 208 -13.03 -15.96 -11.78
C TYR A 208 -12.33 -16.42 -13.08
N ASP A 209 -13.04 -16.94 -14.06
CA ASP A 209 -12.53 -17.19 -15.42
C ASP A 209 -12.18 -15.87 -16.16
N LEU A 210 -12.50 -14.71 -15.55
CA LEU A 210 -11.99 -13.41 -15.97
C LEU A 210 -10.47 -13.33 -15.85
N PHE A 211 -9.88 -13.95 -14.83
CA PHE A 211 -8.44 -13.85 -14.57
C PHE A 211 -7.65 -14.69 -15.58
N ARG A 212 -6.51 -14.15 -15.97
CA ARG A 212 -5.54 -14.83 -16.85
C ARG A 212 -4.19 -15.03 -16.15
N THR A 213 -3.37 -15.89 -16.70
CA THR A 213 -1.95 -15.93 -16.33
C THR A 213 -1.26 -14.66 -16.84
N GLY A 214 -0.79 -13.82 -15.94
CA GLY A 214 0.03 -12.66 -16.27
C GLY A 214 1.45 -13.08 -16.61
N PHE A 215 2.12 -12.26 -17.43
CA PHE A 215 3.48 -12.52 -17.92
C PHE A 215 4.37 -11.30 -17.68
N ASN A 216 5.62 -11.52 -17.23
CA ASN A 216 6.59 -10.46 -17.08
C ASN A 216 7.92 -10.89 -17.69
N SER A 217 8.54 -10.03 -18.49
CA SER A 217 9.90 -10.17 -18.99
C SER A 217 10.75 -8.99 -18.52
N GLN A 218 11.93 -9.29 -17.98
CA GLN A 218 12.87 -8.28 -17.54
C GLN A 218 14.25 -8.55 -18.12
N VAL A 219 14.89 -7.51 -18.65
CA VAL A 219 16.27 -7.57 -19.14
C VAL A 219 17.04 -6.39 -18.56
N ASN A 220 18.24 -6.63 -18.05
CA ASN A 220 19.11 -5.59 -17.52
C ASN A 220 20.54 -5.81 -17.99
N LEU A 221 21.16 -4.77 -18.57
CA LEU A 221 22.56 -4.72 -18.94
C LEU A 221 23.27 -3.71 -18.05
N SER A 222 24.41 -4.08 -17.46
CA SER A 222 25.25 -3.13 -16.73
C SER A 222 26.71 -3.25 -17.09
N ILE A 223 27.43 -2.12 -17.03
CA ILE A 223 28.85 -1.99 -17.28
C ILE A 223 29.48 -1.19 -16.14
N SER A 224 30.51 -1.70 -15.50
CA SER A 224 31.18 -1.00 -14.41
C SER A 224 32.69 -1.18 -14.48
N GLY A 225 33.43 -0.18 -14.05
CA GLY A 225 34.87 -0.22 -13.95
C GLY A 225 35.41 0.96 -13.17
N ALA A 226 36.65 0.84 -12.72
CA ALA A 226 37.38 1.95 -12.09
C ALA A 226 38.87 1.85 -12.35
N ASP A 227 39.50 3.02 -12.50
CA ASP A 227 40.96 3.19 -12.42
C ASP A 227 41.35 4.01 -11.17
N GLU A 228 42.47 4.68 -11.20
CA GLU A 228 42.94 5.47 -10.05
C GLU A 228 42.20 6.80 -9.88
N LYS A 229 41.62 7.34 -10.94
CA LYS A 229 41.01 8.66 -10.97
C LYS A 229 39.51 8.63 -11.26
N LEU A 230 39.04 7.63 -12.02
CA LEU A 230 37.67 7.54 -12.50
C LEU A 230 37.06 6.21 -12.11
N ASP A 231 35.91 6.23 -11.47
CA ASP A 231 34.98 5.09 -11.38
C ASP A 231 33.70 5.38 -12.14
N TYR A 232 33.10 4.33 -12.70
CA TYR A 232 31.85 4.44 -13.42
C TYR A 232 31.01 3.18 -13.30
N PHE A 233 29.70 3.38 -13.27
CA PHE A 233 28.67 2.35 -13.41
C PHE A 233 27.60 2.85 -14.35
N PHE A 234 27.29 2.07 -15.35
CA PHE A 234 26.23 2.32 -16.33
C PHE A 234 25.27 1.16 -16.31
N SER A 235 23.96 1.40 -16.36
CA SER A 235 22.96 0.37 -16.55
C SER A 235 21.84 0.82 -17.49
N LEU A 236 21.26 -0.18 -18.17
CA LEU A 236 20.07 -0.05 -18.99
C LEU A 236 19.17 -1.25 -18.67
N GLY A 237 17.94 -0.98 -18.26
CA GLY A 237 16.95 -1.99 -17.91
C GLY A 237 15.63 -1.78 -18.65
N ASN A 238 14.98 -2.89 -18.98
CA ASN A 238 13.61 -2.91 -19.49
C ASN A 238 12.81 -3.99 -18.78
N ASN A 239 11.56 -3.66 -18.44
CA ASN A 239 10.60 -4.55 -17.80
C ASN A 239 9.25 -4.38 -18.48
N ASN A 240 8.69 -5.48 -18.99
CA ASN A 240 7.37 -5.54 -19.61
C ASN A 240 6.52 -6.57 -18.88
N GLU A 241 5.39 -6.14 -18.36
CA GLU A 241 4.49 -6.94 -17.54
C GLU A 241 3.07 -6.88 -18.07
N GLU A 242 2.46 -8.04 -18.34
CA GLU A 242 1.04 -8.21 -18.56
C GLU A 242 0.37 -8.62 -17.25
N GLY A 243 -0.77 -8.00 -16.91
CA GLY A 243 -1.48 -8.24 -15.66
C GLY A 243 -2.33 -9.51 -15.67
N VAL A 244 -2.79 -9.90 -14.47
CA VAL A 244 -3.72 -11.02 -14.27
C VAL A 244 -5.15 -10.70 -14.73
N LEU A 245 -5.49 -9.42 -14.84
CA LEU A 245 -6.72 -8.97 -15.50
C LEU A 245 -6.45 -8.76 -16.99
N PRO A 246 -7.42 -9.09 -17.86
CA PRO A 246 -7.34 -8.76 -19.27
C PRO A 246 -7.08 -7.28 -19.49
N ASN A 247 -6.45 -6.94 -20.60
CA ASN A 247 -6.22 -5.54 -21.03
C ASN A 247 -5.51 -4.64 -20.00
N THR A 248 -4.69 -5.23 -19.12
CA THR A 248 -3.83 -4.51 -18.17
C THR A 248 -2.36 -4.85 -18.40
N ASP A 249 -1.50 -3.84 -18.30
CA ASP A 249 -0.06 -3.98 -18.51
C ASP A 249 0.73 -2.93 -17.70
N TYR A 250 2.05 -3.11 -17.68
CA TYR A 250 2.99 -2.14 -17.16
C TYR A 250 4.34 -2.29 -17.82
N GLU A 251 4.86 -1.21 -18.35
CA GLU A 251 6.18 -1.14 -18.94
C GLU A 251 7.09 -0.20 -18.14
N LYS A 252 8.37 -0.56 -18.04
CA LYS A 252 9.37 0.32 -17.44
C LYS A 252 10.70 0.18 -18.16
N THR A 253 11.21 1.29 -18.67
CA THR A 253 12.58 1.41 -19.18
C THR A 253 13.37 2.37 -18.29
N ASN A 254 14.54 1.96 -17.87
CA ASN A 254 15.38 2.77 -17.01
C ASN A 254 16.82 2.80 -17.49
N PHE A 255 17.46 3.93 -17.25
CA PHE A 255 18.86 4.20 -17.50
C PHE A 255 19.47 4.77 -16.22
N ARG A 256 20.72 4.39 -15.91
CA ARG A 256 21.52 4.99 -14.83
C ARG A 256 22.98 5.14 -15.22
N LEU A 257 23.56 6.26 -14.79
CA LEU A 257 24.98 6.53 -14.85
C LEU A 257 25.44 7.05 -13.49
N ASN A 258 26.36 6.33 -12.84
CA ASN A 258 27.09 6.80 -11.67
C ASN A 258 28.55 6.98 -12.05
N SER A 259 29.19 8.07 -11.63
CA SER A 259 30.59 8.33 -11.88
C SER A 259 31.23 9.07 -10.70
N GLY A 260 32.40 8.64 -10.29
CA GLY A 260 33.26 9.31 -9.34
C GLY A 260 34.58 9.74 -10.02
N TYR A 261 34.97 11.02 -9.89
CA TYR A 261 36.21 11.54 -10.46
C TYR A 261 37.06 12.21 -9.39
N LYS A 262 38.28 11.72 -9.20
CA LYS A 262 39.28 12.35 -8.36
C LYS A 262 40.01 13.45 -9.15
N VAL A 263 39.65 14.70 -8.87
CA VAL A 263 40.28 15.87 -9.50
C VAL A 263 41.69 16.02 -8.94
N THR A 264 41.82 15.92 -7.62
CA THR A 264 43.08 15.87 -6.87
C THR A 264 42.96 14.84 -5.73
N ASP A 265 44.01 14.57 -4.99
CA ASP A 265 43.97 13.62 -3.87
C ASP A 265 43.00 14.04 -2.75
N ASN A 266 42.75 15.34 -2.63
CA ASN A 266 41.86 15.92 -1.61
C ASN A 266 40.54 16.52 -2.16
N PHE A 267 40.29 16.39 -3.46
CA PHE A 267 39.06 16.88 -4.08
C PHE A 267 38.48 15.87 -5.07
N ASN A 268 37.25 15.45 -4.84
CA ASN A 268 36.53 14.53 -5.73
C ASN A 268 35.10 15.02 -6.04
N ILE A 269 34.60 14.61 -7.18
CA ILE A 269 33.26 14.89 -7.69
C ILE A 269 32.57 13.54 -7.92
N ASN A 270 31.40 13.36 -7.33
CA ASN A 270 30.56 12.20 -7.59
C ASN A 270 29.26 12.67 -8.25
N THR A 271 28.85 11.99 -9.30
CA THR A 271 27.61 12.25 -10.02
C THR A 271 26.77 10.99 -10.15
N SER A 272 25.48 11.14 -10.02
CA SER A 272 24.51 10.08 -10.31
C SER A 272 23.38 10.68 -11.15
N ILE A 273 23.07 10.08 -12.27
CA ILE A 273 21.96 10.49 -13.15
C ILE A 273 21.17 9.24 -13.48
N SER A 274 19.86 9.31 -13.34
CA SER A 274 18.94 8.27 -13.78
C SER A 274 17.76 8.85 -14.53
N TYR A 275 17.31 8.12 -15.53
CA TYR A 275 16.08 8.35 -16.24
C TYR A 275 15.21 7.11 -16.16
N THR A 276 13.93 7.29 -15.95
CA THR A 276 12.94 6.21 -15.98
C THR A 276 11.71 6.69 -16.74
N ASN A 277 11.31 5.91 -17.74
CA ASN A 277 9.98 5.97 -18.31
C ASN A 277 9.21 4.76 -17.81
N SER A 278 8.02 4.97 -17.28
CA SER A 278 7.18 3.89 -16.74
C SER A 278 5.70 4.22 -16.90
N GLY A 279 4.87 3.20 -17.07
CA GLY A 279 3.43 3.38 -17.20
C GLY A 279 2.75 2.16 -17.81
N GLY A 280 1.48 2.29 -18.18
CA GLY A 280 0.71 1.24 -18.83
C GLY A 280 -0.79 1.36 -18.56
N LYS A 281 -1.52 0.31 -18.91
CA LYS A 281 -2.96 0.21 -18.68
C LYS A 281 -3.24 -0.37 -17.31
N ARG A 282 -4.01 0.37 -16.51
CA ARG A 282 -4.34 0.05 -15.13
C ARG A 282 -5.77 -0.42 -14.98
N ALA A 283 -6.04 -1.28 -14.00
CA ALA A 283 -7.37 -1.51 -13.50
C ALA A 283 -7.67 -0.53 -12.34
N ASN A 284 -8.89 -0.02 -12.28
CA ASN A 284 -9.37 0.70 -11.11
C ASN A 284 -9.83 -0.28 -10.02
N GLY A 285 -9.85 0.19 -8.78
CA GLY A 285 -10.43 -0.46 -7.61
C GLY A 285 -11.64 0.31 -7.08
N GLY A 286 -12.25 -0.16 -5.99
CA GLY A 286 -13.42 0.46 -5.36
C GLY A 286 -14.75 0.10 -6.02
N ASP A 287 -15.81 0.79 -5.66
CA ASP A 287 -17.21 0.45 -6.02
C ASP A 287 -17.52 0.53 -7.52
N LYS A 288 -16.76 1.26 -8.28
CA LYS A 288 -16.92 1.43 -9.73
C LYS A 288 -15.87 0.63 -10.52
N SER A 289 -15.32 -0.40 -9.93
CA SER A 289 -14.26 -1.21 -10.52
C SER A 289 -14.78 -2.49 -11.16
N VAL A 290 -13.94 -3.08 -11.99
CA VAL A 290 -14.14 -4.44 -12.50
C VAL A 290 -14.31 -5.46 -11.36
N MET A 291 -13.61 -5.27 -10.22
CA MET A 291 -13.73 -6.16 -9.07
C MET A 291 -15.06 -5.99 -8.36
N SER A 292 -15.63 -4.78 -8.34
CA SER A 292 -16.99 -4.56 -7.87
C SER A 292 -18.01 -5.26 -8.78
N ALA A 293 -17.93 -5.04 -10.09
CA ALA A 293 -18.79 -5.73 -11.05
C ALA A 293 -18.69 -7.26 -10.91
N LEU A 294 -17.46 -7.79 -10.77
CA LEU A 294 -17.20 -9.21 -10.54
C LEU A 294 -17.86 -9.75 -9.27
N SER A 295 -17.87 -8.97 -8.18
CA SER A 295 -18.48 -9.37 -6.91
C SER A 295 -20.01 -9.50 -6.97
N PHE A 296 -20.63 -8.85 -7.96
CA PHE A 296 -22.05 -8.94 -8.25
C PHE A 296 -22.39 -9.95 -9.36
N TYR A 297 -21.43 -10.36 -10.16
CA TYR A 297 -21.68 -11.16 -11.35
C TYR A 297 -22.16 -12.58 -11.00
N SER A 298 -23.26 -13.01 -11.66
CA SER A 298 -23.84 -14.31 -11.42
C SER A 298 -23.02 -15.44 -12.05
N SER A 299 -22.90 -16.55 -11.32
CA SER A 299 -22.25 -17.78 -11.80
C SER A 299 -23.04 -18.56 -12.85
N THR A 300 -24.24 -18.10 -13.23
CA THR A 300 -25.04 -18.70 -14.31
C THR A 300 -24.57 -18.22 -15.68
N PHE A 301 -23.90 -17.08 -15.76
CA PHE A 301 -23.54 -16.45 -17.03
C PHE A 301 -22.04 -16.60 -17.34
N PRO A 302 -21.69 -16.98 -18.61
CA PRO A 302 -20.30 -17.08 -19.03
C PRO A 302 -19.65 -15.72 -19.19
N ILE A 303 -18.73 -15.35 -18.29
CA ILE A 303 -18.11 -14.01 -18.23
C ILE A 303 -17.32 -13.66 -19.50
N ASN A 304 -16.80 -14.65 -20.20
CA ASN A 304 -16.00 -14.46 -21.43
C ASN A 304 -16.85 -14.39 -22.71
N ASP A 305 -18.17 -14.59 -22.61
CA ASP A 305 -19.13 -14.37 -23.69
C ASP A 305 -19.86 -13.03 -23.47
N TYR A 306 -19.20 -11.94 -23.79
CA TYR A 306 -19.54 -10.57 -23.34
C TYR A 306 -19.92 -9.63 -24.49
N ARG A 307 -19.89 -10.07 -25.77
CA ARG A 307 -20.22 -9.24 -26.93
C ARG A 307 -21.25 -9.87 -27.84
N ASN A 308 -22.17 -9.06 -28.30
CA ASN A 308 -23.08 -9.37 -29.38
C ASN A 308 -22.38 -9.26 -30.74
N ALA A 309 -23.04 -9.75 -31.80
CA ALA A 309 -22.50 -9.73 -33.15
C ALA A 309 -22.25 -8.31 -33.70
N ASP A 310 -22.96 -7.29 -33.21
CA ASP A 310 -22.79 -5.88 -33.55
C ASP A 310 -21.70 -5.18 -32.73
N GLY A 311 -21.08 -5.88 -31.75
CA GLY A 311 -20.02 -5.39 -30.89
C GLY A 311 -20.51 -4.74 -29.59
N SER A 312 -21.82 -4.60 -29.40
CA SER A 312 -22.42 -4.13 -28.14
C SER A 312 -22.20 -5.15 -27.02
N GLU A 313 -22.46 -4.72 -25.78
CA GLU A 313 -22.42 -5.60 -24.62
C GLU A 313 -23.47 -6.71 -24.74
N ARG A 314 -23.06 -7.94 -24.41
CA ARG A 314 -23.97 -9.02 -24.13
C ARG A 314 -24.34 -8.94 -22.64
N ASP A 315 -25.34 -8.12 -22.36
CA ASP A 315 -25.78 -7.82 -21.01
C ASP A 315 -26.75 -8.90 -20.49
N TYR A 316 -26.23 -9.75 -19.60
CA TYR A 316 -27.04 -10.76 -18.92
C TYR A 316 -27.79 -10.21 -17.72
N SER A 317 -27.45 -9.01 -17.24
CA SER A 317 -28.06 -8.38 -16.07
C SER A 317 -29.27 -7.51 -16.40
N PHE A 318 -29.46 -7.23 -17.68
CA PHE A 318 -30.53 -6.34 -18.19
C PHE A 318 -30.43 -4.91 -17.63
N GLY A 319 -29.26 -4.32 -17.72
CA GLY A 319 -29.03 -2.91 -17.39
C GLY A 319 -28.68 -2.63 -15.93
N ILE A 320 -28.14 -3.60 -15.19
CA ILE A 320 -27.81 -3.39 -13.78
C ILE A 320 -26.31 -3.45 -13.52
N ILE A 321 -25.62 -4.43 -14.09
CA ILE A 321 -24.17 -4.67 -13.90
C ILE A 321 -23.57 -4.98 -15.26
N ASP A 322 -22.67 -4.14 -15.70
CA ASP A 322 -21.87 -4.41 -16.89
C ASP A 322 -21.09 -5.72 -16.74
N ASN A 323 -20.94 -6.48 -17.84
CA ASN A 323 -20.06 -7.63 -17.84
C ASN A 323 -18.63 -7.19 -17.53
N PRO A 324 -17.97 -7.76 -16.49
CA PRO A 324 -16.62 -7.36 -16.10
C PRO A 324 -15.62 -7.38 -17.24
N ARG A 325 -15.75 -8.31 -18.20
CA ARG A 325 -14.89 -8.41 -19.37
C ARG A 325 -15.15 -7.27 -20.35
N TYR A 326 -16.42 -6.94 -20.61
CA TYR A 326 -16.82 -5.83 -21.46
C TYR A 326 -16.32 -4.49 -20.88
N LEU A 327 -16.53 -4.28 -19.58
CA LEU A 327 -16.04 -3.11 -18.84
C LEU A 327 -14.53 -2.92 -19.01
N MET A 328 -13.74 -4.00 -18.95
CA MET A 328 -12.27 -3.95 -19.14
C MET A 328 -11.86 -3.60 -20.58
N GLU A 329 -12.71 -3.85 -21.56
CA GLU A 329 -12.38 -3.56 -22.97
C GLU A 329 -12.87 -2.20 -23.44
N THR A 330 -13.98 -1.70 -22.87
CA THR A 330 -14.59 -0.42 -23.25
C THR A 330 -14.16 0.74 -22.36
N SER A 331 -13.44 0.43 -21.27
CA SER A 331 -12.86 1.44 -20.37
C SER A 331 -11.34 1.29 -20.34
N SER A 332 -10.64 2.40 -20.15
CA SER A 332 -9.19 2.37 -19.97
C SER A 332 -8.75 3.42 -18.95
N LEU A 333 -7.69 3.09 -18.25
CA LEU A 333 -6.92 4.01 -17.41
C LEU A 333 -5.46 3.80 -17.76
N ILE A 334 -4.83 4.80 -18.33
CA ILE A 334 -3.45 4.75 -18.82
C ILE A 334 -2.64 5.81 -18.09
N ASP A 335 -1.46 5.45 -17.61
CA ASP A 335 -0.47 6.40 -17.10
C ASP A 335 0.84 6.30 -17.91
N ASP A 336 1.54 7.43 -18.05
CA ASP A 336 2.88 7.56 -18.65
C ASP A 336 3.70 8.53 -17.81
N VAL A 337 4.73 8.01 -17.16
CA VAL A 337 5.61 8.74 -16.27
C VAL A 337 7.01 8.82 -16.84
N ASN A 338 7.50 10.05 -17.02
CA ASN A 338 8.86 10.33 -17.43
C ASN A 338 9.59 11.04 -16.29
N ARG A 339 10.62 10.39 -15.69
CA ARG A 339 11.33 10.90 -14.53
C ARG A 339 12.83 10.98 -14.73
N TRP A 340 13.39 12.12 -14.31
CA TRP A 340 14.82 12.36 -14.20
C TRP A 340 15.19 12.59 -12.74
N VAL A 341 16.22 11.88 -12.27
CA VAL A 341 16.80 12.10 -10.94
C VAL A 341 18.30 12.27 -11.12
N GLY A 342 18.87 13.31 -10.52
CA GLY A 342 20.29 13.56 -10.63
C GLY A 342 20.89 14.25 -9.42
N ASN A 343 22.16 13.96 -9.15
CA ASN A 343 22.96 14.71 -8.20
C ASN A 343 24.39 14.98 -8.71
N ALA A 344 24.99 16.01 -8.14
CA ALA A 344 26.41 16.25 -8.20
C ALA A 344 26.90 16.56 -6.77
N THR A 345 27.82 15.75 -6.27
CA THR A 345 28.41 15.89 -4.92
C THR A 345 29.89 16.23 -5.03
N PHE A 346 30.28 17.34 -4.45
CA PHE A 346 31.63 17.85 -4.39
C PHE A 346 32.20 17.62 -2.99
N ASN A 347 33.24 16.85 -2.85
CA ASN A 347 33.91 16.57 -1.57
C ASN A 347 35.32 17.15 -1.61
N TRP A 348 35.60 18.01 -0.66
CA TRP A 348 36.91 18.65 -0.51
C TRP A 348 37.43 18.46 0.91
N ALA A 349 38.61 17.84 1.05
CA ALA A 349 39.31 17.63 2.31
C ALA A 349 40.57 18.52 2.37
N PRO A 350 40.46 19.83 2.70
CA PRO A 350 41.60 20.74 2.74
C PRO A 350 42.64 20.36 3.78
N LYS A 351 42.26 19.60 4.79
CA LYS A 351 43.05 18.98 5.83
C LYS A 351 42.52 17.62 6.16
N ASP A 352 43.32 16.75 6.74
CA ASP A 352 42.88 15.38 7.10
C ASP A 352 41.73 15.34 8.12
N TRP A 353 41.55 16.41 8.89
CA TRP A 353 40.54 16.54 9.93
C TRP A 353 39.35 17.43 9.52
N ILE A 354 39.29 17.96 8.30
CA ILE A 354 38.16 18.73 7.76
C ILE A 354 37.74 18.14 6.43
N THR A 355 36.44 17.85 6.29
CA THR A 355 35.80 17.51 5.01
C THR A 355 34.64 18.46 4.76
N ILE A 356 34.62 19.07 3.59
CA ILE A 356 33.53 19.93 3.12
C ILE A 356 32.83 19.20 1.99
N THR A 357 31.54 19.01 2.13
CA THR A 357 30.68 18.38 1.12
C THR A 357 29.59 19.35 0.68
N TYR A 358 29.45 19.52 -0.62
CA TYR A 358 28.33 20.23 -1.23
C TYR A 358 27.64 19.31 -2.23
N ALA A 359 26.32 19.13 -2.08
CA ALA A 359 25.51 18.33 -3.00
C ALA A 359 24.35 19.17 -3.57
N ALA A 360 24.26 19.21 -4.89
CA ALA A 360 23.13 19.75 -5.63
C ALA A 360 22.34 18.59 -6.25
N GLN A 361 21.02 18.59 -6.07
CA GLN A 361 20.16 17.47 -6.40
C GLN A 361 18.91 17.96 -7.12
N VAL A 362 18.40 17.13 -8.04
CA VAL A 362 17.15 17.34 -8.76
C VAL A 362 16.35 16.05 -8.86
N ASP A 363 15.05 16.15 -8.60
CA ASP A 363 14.05 15.12 -8.86
C ASP A 363 12.92 15.76 -9.68
N ASN A 364 12.76 15.31 -10.92
CA ASN A 364 11.79 15.89 -11.85
C ASN A 364 11.03 14.80 -12.56
N TYR A 365 9.70 14.87 -12.56
CA TYR A 365 8.88 13.99 -13.37
C TYR A 365 7.65 14.67 -13.98
N SER A 366 7.18 14.09 -15.09
CA SER A 366 5.88 14.35 -15.71
C SER A 366 5.10 13.04 -15.69
N ASP A 367 3.91 13.04 -15.08
CA ASP A 367 2.97 11.92 -15.01
C ASP A 367 1.70 12.34 -15.76
N LYS A 368 1.47 11.71 -16.91
CA LYS A 368 0.31 11.93 -17.75
C LYS A 368 -0.65 10.77 -17.59
N ARG A 369 -1.91 11.08 -17.34
CA ARG A 369 -2.95 10.08 -17.14
C ARG A 369 -4.13 10.35 -18.04
N ASN A 370 -4.62 9.32 -18.69
CA ASN A 370 -5.85 9.34 -19.48
C ASN A 370 -6.78 8.27 -18.96
N ARG A 371 -8.01 8.65 -18.64
CA ARG A 371 -9.09 7.74 -18.30
C ARG A 371 -10.21 7.91 -19.30
N PHE A 372 -10.65 6.79 -19.85
CA PHE A 372 -11.77 6.70 -20.76
C PHE A 372 -12.78 5.69 -20.21
N VAL A 373 -14.05 6.06 -20.23
CA VAL A 373 -15.18 5.18 -19.89
C VAL A 373 -16.19 5.25 -21.01
N GLY A 374 -16.58 4.10 -21.56
CA GLY A 374 -17.49 3.98 -22.69
C GLY A 374 -18.88 4.57 -22.39
N ALA A 375 -19.57 4.98 -23.45
CA ALA A 375 -20.89 5.61 -23.35
C ALA A 375 -22.02 4.61 -23.08
N ASP A 376 -21.79 3.35 -23.38
CA ASP A 376 -22.75 2.25 -23.38
C ASP A 376 -22.70 1.39 -22.12
N LEU A 377 -22.00 1.88 -21.09
CA LEU A 377 -21.93 1.19 -19.79
C LEU A 377 -23.15 1.57 -18.92
N ASP A 378 -23.89 0.55 -18.50
CA ASP A 378 -25.13 0.69 -17.73
C ASP A 378 -24.90 0.79 -16.21
N GLY A 379 -23.72 0.46 -15.74
CA GLY A 379 -23.34 0.33 -14.33
C GLY A 379 -23.40 1.60 -13.50
N GLY A 380 -24.48 2.32 -13.49
CA GLY A 380 -24.78 3.38 -12.53
C GLY A 380 -24.33 4.78 -12.96
N SER A 381 -23.60 5.52 -12.18
CA SER A 381 -23.36 6.97 -12.32
C SER A 381 -22.53 7.45 -13.54
N GLN A 382 -22.25 6.59 -14.52
CA GLN A 382 -21.43 6.92 -15.69
C GLN A 382 -22.20 6.85 -17.01
N VAL A 383 -23.50 7.04 -16.94
CA VAL A 383 -24.35 7.09 -18.13
C VAL A 383 -23.85 8.14 -19.11
N GLY A 384 -23.56 7.70 -20.35
CA GLY A 384 -23.07 8.56 -21.43
C GLY A 384 -21.53 8.68 -21.50
N GLY A 385 -20.82 7.98 -20.66
CA GLY A 385 -19.35 7.91 -20.67
C GLY A 385 -18.62 9.19 -20.29
N PHE A 386 -17.31 9.09 -20.03
CA PHE A 386 -16.49 10.27 -19.75
C PHE A 386 -15.02 10.08 -20.14
N ILE A 387 -14.32 11.17 -20.26
CA ILE A 387 -12.88 11.26 -20.50
C ILE A 387 -12.27 12.15 -19.45
N LEU A 388 -11.13 11.71 -18.88
CA LEU A 388 -10.35 12.50 -17.93
C LEU A 388 -8.88 12.48 -18.34
N ASN A 389 -8.32 13.66 -18.64
CA ASN A 389 -6.91 13.85 -18.90
C ASN A 389 -6.29 14.63 -17.75
N GLN A 390 -5.26 14.05 -17.13
CA GLN A 390 -4.50 14.69 -16.07
C GLN A 390 -3.02 14.80 -16.45
N ASN A 391 -2.40 15.92 -16.12
CA ASN A 391 -0.98 16.14 -16.29
C ASN A 391 -0.40 16.68 -14.97
N ILE A 392 0.52 15.92 -14.37
CA ILE A 392 1.15 16.21 -13.10
C ILE A 392 2.64 16.39 -13.35
N ASN A 393 3.13 17.62 -13.28
CA ASN A 393 4.55 17.91 -13.38
C ASN A 393 5.09 18.23 -11.99
N PHE A 394 6.12 17.52 -11.58
CA PHE A 394 6.78 17.71 -10.30
C PHE A 394 8.25 18.03 -10.51
N THR A 395 8.76 18.99 -9.75
CA THR A 395 10.19 19.31 -9.69
C THR A 395 10.57 19.59 -8.25
N ALA A 396 11.58 18.91 -7.76
CA ALA A 396 12.24 19.22 -6.49
C ALA A 396 13.72 19.52 -6.74
N LEU A 397 14.18 20.63 -6.17
CA LEU A 397 15.58 21.04 -6.13
C LEU A 397 16.05 21.00 -4.68
N GLU A 398 17.18 20.38 -4.43
CA GLU A 398 17.76 20.31 -3.09
C GLU A 398 19.22 20.68 -3.10
N SER A 399 19.64 21.46 -2.11
CA SER A 399 21.01 21.86 -1.86
C SER A 399 21.38 21.48 -0.45
N ASN A 400 22.44 20.68 -0.31
CA ASN A 400 22.98 20.23 0.97
C ASN A 400 24.44 20.68 1.09
N PHE A 401 24.77 21.40 2.16
CA PHE A 401 26.11 21.82 2.48
C PHE A 401 26.51 21.27 3.85
N LEU A 402 27.62 20.55 3.93
CA LEU A 402 28.11 19.91 5.15
C LEU A 402 29.58 20.27 5.38
N VAL A 403 29.92 20.48 6.64
CA VAL A 403 31.32 20.59 7.10
C VAL A 403 31.50 19.59 8.24
N ALA A 404 32.37 18.62 8.04
CA ALA A 404 32.72 17.63 9.04
C ALA A 404 34.15 17.87 9.57
N PHE A 405 34.27 17.83 10.89
CA PHE A 405 35.51 17.92 11.63
C PHE A 405 35.72 16.62 12.40
N ASN A 406 36.83 15.93 12.17
CA ASN A 406 37.17 14.69 12.84
C ASN A 406 38.49 14.90 13.60
N LYS A 407 38.49 14.62 14.89
CA LYS A 407 39.67 14.85 15.71
C LYS A 407 39.89 13.75 16.74
N ASP A 408 41.04 13.10 16.64
CA ASP A 408 41.59 12.25 17.69
C ASP A 408 42.41 13.09 18.65
N TRP A 409 41.93 13.24 19.88
CA TRP A 409 42.60 14.02 20.91
C TRP A 409 43.66 13.19 21.66
N SER A 410 43.40 11.89 21.72
CA SER A 410 44.32 10.89 22.29
C SER A 410 43.90 9.52 21.75
N ASP A 411 44.68 8.48 22.06
CA ASP A 411 44.34 7.07 21.71
C ASP A 411 42.98 6.63 22.28
N LYS A 412 42.45 7.36 23.25
CA LYS A 412 41.17 7.01 23.91
C LYS A 412 40.03 7.96 23.66
N PHE A 413 40.29 9.15 23.17
CA PHE A 413 39.23 10.17 23.04
C PHE A 413 39.15 10.75 21.63
N THR A 414 38.01 10.55 20.98
CA THR A 414 37.73 11.02 19.64
C THR A 414 36.50 11.96 19.64
N THR A 415 36.50 12.91 18.72
CA THR A 415 35.32 13.77 18.47
C THR A 415 35.10 13.94 16.99
N ASP A 416 33.83 13.80 16.57
CA ASP A 416 33.37 14.14 15.22
C ASP A 416 32.27 15.21 15.35
N LEU A 417 32.45 16.35 14.70
CA LEU A 417 31.47 17.42 14.60
C LEU A 417 31.06 17.58 13.13
N THR A 418 29.78 17.43 12.85
CA THR A 418 29.24 17.75 11.53
C THR A 418 28.26 18.91 11.66
N LEU A 419 28.45 19.95 10.85
CA LEU A 419 27.52 21.06 10.70
C LEU A 419 26.93 21.02 9.30
N GLY A 420 25.63 21.27 9.20
CA GLY A 420 24.94 21.14 7.93
C GLY A 420 23.89 22.22 7.71
N HIS A 421 23.68 22.53 6.45
CA HIS A 421 22.61 23.38 5.94
C HIS A 421 21.94 22.71 4.77
N GLN A 422 20.61 22.70 4.75
CA GLN A 422 19.79 22.07 3.73
C GLN A 422 18.70 23.04 3.27
N VAL A 423 18.49 23.10 1.95
CA VAL A 423 17.33 23.79 1.34
C VAL A 423 16.68 22.83 0.36
N SER A 424 15.36 22.70 0.43
CA SER A 424 14.55 21.94 -0.50
C SER A 424 13.42 22.82 -1.00
N ASP A 425 13.29 22.95 -2.32
CA ASP A 425 12.20 23.65 -3.00
C ASP A 425 11.51 22.67 -3.94
N SER A 426 10.25 22.39 -3.71
CA SER A 426 9.46 21.46 -4.53
C SER A 426 8.23 22.16 -5.09
N LYS A 427 7.98 21.95 -6.39
CA LYS A 427 6.85 22.50 -7.12
C LYS A 427 6.11 21.39 -7.83
N ARG A 428 4.78 21.40 -7.72
CA ARG A 428 3.87 20.55 -8.48
C ARG A 428 2.89 21.41 -9.24
N ASP A 429 2.89 21.27 -10.56
CA ASP A 429 1.91 21.83 -11.47
C ASP A 429 0.94 20.71 -11.85
N TYR A 430 -0.34 20.90 -11.58
CA TYR A 430 -1.42 19.99 -11.91
C TYR A 430 -2.37 20.64 -12.91
N ALA A 431 -2.73 19.92 -13.96
CA ALA A 431 -3.74 20.31 -14.92
C ALA A 431 -4.65 19.13 -15.24
N GLU A 432 -5.95 19.38 -15.29
CA GLU A 432 -7.00 18.40 -15.56
C GLU A 432 -7.98 18.95 -16.61
N ALA A 433 -8.36 18.08 -17.53
CA ALA A 433 -9.48 18.29 -18.43
C ALA A 433 -10.41 17.07 -18.36
N ARG A 434 -11.67 17.29 -17.98
CA ARG A 434 -12.72 16.28 -17.89
C ARG A 434 -13.82 16.58 -18.88
N GLY A 435 -14.26 15.57 -19.63
CA GLY A 435 -15.39 15.63 -20.54
C GLY A 435 -16.42 14.56 -20.16
N GLU A 436 -17.71 14.88 -20.21
CA GLU A 436 -18.83 13.99 -19.91
C GLU A 436 -19.83 13.95 -21.05
N GLY A 437 -20.48 12.77 -21.26
CA GLY A 437 -21.45 12.53 -22.30
C GLY A 437 -20.80 12.48 -23.68
N LEU A 438 -20.35 11.28 -24.09
CA LEU A 438 -19.73 11.06 -25.40
C LEU A 438 -20.75 11.22 -26.52
N ASN A 439 -20.46 12.07 -27.50
CA ASN A 439 -21.31 12.26 -28.70
C ASN A 439 -21.20 11.07 -29.66
N VAL A 440 -20.00 10.48 -29.75
CA VAL A 440 -19.71 9.31 -30.58
C VAL A 440 -19.06 8.25 -29.68
N PRO A 441 -19.67 7.08 -29.51
CA PRO A 441 -19.09 6.00 -28.71
C PRO A 441 -17.68 5.60 -29.19
N GLY A 442 -16.81 5.23 -28.26
CA GLY A 442 -15.47 4.71 -28.55
C GLY A 442 -14.39 5.73 -28.94
N ILE A 443 -14.74 7.00 -29.11
CA ILE A 443 -13.75 8.05 -29.43
C ILE A 443 -13.25 8.73 -28.15
N ASN A 444 -11.99 8.48 -27.82
CA ASN A 444 -11.33 9.03 -26.64
C ASN A 444 -10.68 10.41 -26.92
N GLU A 445 -11.52 11.40 -27.13
CA GLU A 445 -11.13 12.78 -27.39
C GLU A 445 -12.03 13.74 -26.60
N ILE A 446 -11.47 14.67 -25.83
CA ILE A 446 -12.25 15.63 -25.01
C ILE A 446 -13.26 16.39 -25.85
N GLY A 447 -12.92 16.78 -27.08
CA GLY A 447 -13.83 17.44 -28.01
C GLY A 447 -15.04 16.60 -28.42
N ASN A 448 -15.05 15.30 -28.14
CA ASN A 448 -16.17 14.39 -28.38
C ASN A 448 -17.19 14.38 -27.21
N THR A 449 -17.08 15.26 -26.23
CA THR A 449 -17.97 15.27 -25.07
C THR A 449 -18.95 16.44 -25.09
N THR A 450 -20.10 16.27 -24.45
CA THR A 450 -21.14 17.32 -24.39
C THR A 450 -20.77 18.41 -23.38
N ASN A 451 -20.26 17.99 -22.21
CA ASN A 451 -19.85 18.88 -21.13
C ASN A 451 -18.36 18.68 -20.86
N PHE A 452 -17.63 19.74 -20.62
CA PHE A 452 -16.22 19.65 -20.26
C PHE A 452 -15.88 20.65 -19.15
N PHE A 453 -14.93 20.22 -18.28
CA PHE A 453 -14.46 20.95 -17.12
C PHE A 453 -12.94 20.98 -17.17
N ILE A 454 -12.36 22.11 -16.85
CA ILE A 454 -10.91 22.30 -16.80
C ILE A 454 -10.54 22.80 -15.42
N ASN A 455 -9.53 22.17 -14.82
CA ASN A 455 -8.99 22.58 -13.54
C ASN A 455 -7.47 22.60 -13.58
N ASN A 456 -6.85 23.54 -12.86
CA ASN A 456 -5.41 23.56 -12.69
C ASN A 456 -5.05 24.09 -11.29
N SER A 457 -3.94 23.63 -10.76
CA SER A 457 -3.39 24.10 -9.50
C SER A 457 -1.88 24.03 -9.49
N VAL A 458 -1.27 24.93 -8.70
CA VAL A 458 0.16 24.95 -8.46
C VAL A 458 0.39 24.85 -6.96
N THR A 459 1.19 23.87 -6.55
CA THR A 459 1.61 23.71 -5.16
C THR A 459 3.12 23.88 -5.10
N GLN A 460 3.61 24.82 -4.28
CA GLN A 460 5.03 25.00 -4.04
C GLN A 460 5.32 24.97 -2.55
N LEU A 461 6.30 24.16 -2.17
CA LEU A 461 6.75 23.97 -0.79
C LEU A 461 8.24 24.25 -0.68
N ARG A 462 8.62 25.05 0.31
CA ARG A 462 10.03 25.29 0.62
C ARG A 462 10.32 24.96 2.07
N ASN A 463 11.37 24.16 2.27
CA ASN A 463 11.86 23.79 3.57
C ASN A 463 13.33 24.15 3.66
N MET A 464 13.75 24.69 4.78
CA MET A 464 15.15 24.98 5.10
C MET A 464 15.48 24.34 6.44
N GLY A 465 16.71 23.86 6.59
CA GLY A 465 17.19 23.29 7.84
C GLY A 465 18.66 23.64 8.09
N VAL A 466 18.98 23.93 9.35
CA VAL A 466 20.34 24.03 9.85
C VAL A 466 20.49 23.03 10.99
N PHE A 467 21.55 22.23 10.96
CA PHE A 467 21.74 21.17 11.94
C PHE A 467 23.20 20.97 12.30
N GLY A 468 23.40 20.38 13.46
CA GLY A 468 24.71 19.94 13.92
C GLY A 468 24.62 18.60 14.61
N GLU A 469 25.63 17.76 14.41
CA GLU A 469 25.84 16.50 15.10
C GLU A 469 27.23 16.49 15.72
N LEU A 470 27.28 16.16 17.00
CA LEU A 470 28.51 16.00 17.75
C LEU A 470 28.58 14.60 18.32
N LYS A 471 29.61 13.84 17.93
CA LYS A 471 29.89 12.51 18.47
C LYS A 471 31.16 12.57 19.35
N PHE A 472 31.05 11.92 20.49
CA PHE A 472 32.15 11.66 21.40
C PHE A 472 32.41 10.17 21.46
N GLY A 473 33.63 9.74 21.23
CA GLY A 473 34.10 8.38 21.42
C GLY A 473 35.11 8.30 22.58
N TYR A 474 34.94 7.32 23.46
CA TYR A 474 35.89 7.06 24.55
C TYR A 474 36.30 5.61 24.56
N ASP A 475 37.61 5.35 24.44
CA ASP A 475 38.25 4.04 24.50
C ASP A 475 37.65 3.02 23.48
N ASP A 476 37.14 3.51 22.35
CA ASP A 476 36.37 2.74 21.34
C ASP A 476 35.21 1.92 21.91
N LYS A 477 34.77 2.22 23.12
CA LYS A 477 33.71 1.48 23.83
C LYS A 477 32.48 2.30 24.09
N LEU A 478 32.62 3.55 24.47
CA LEU A 478 31.50 4.44 24.81
C LEU A 478 31.39 5.54 23.77
N PHE A 479 30.19 5.63 23.18
CA PHE A 479 29.87 6.64 22.17
C PHE A 479 28.64 7.43 22.58
N LEU A 480 28.78 8.76 22.64
CA LEU A 480 27.68 9.68 22.84
C LEU A 480 27.51 10.51 21.58
N THR A 481 26.32 10.52 21.00
CA THR A 481 25.96 11.38 19.88
C THR A 481 24.88 12.36 20.31
N LEU A 482 25.12 13.66 20.07
CA LEU A 482 24.18 14.74 20.30
C LEU A 482 23.85 15.41 18.97
N THR A 483 22.56 15.58 18.64
CA THR A 483 22.15 16.24 17.41
C THR A 483 21.16 17.37 17.76
N GLY A 484 21.29 18.48 17.08
CA GLY A 484 20.31 19.56 17.12
C GLY A 484 20.01 20.03 15.71
N ARG A 485 18.72 20.24 15.42
CA ARG A 485 18.26 20.73 14.12
C ARG A 485 17.17 21.80 14.31
N ASN A 486 17.24 22.85 13.50
CA ASN A 486 16.20 23.83 13.35
C ASN A 486 15.69 23.83 11.90
N ASP A 487 14.40 23.64 11.72
CA ASP A 487 13.74 23.70 10.40
C ASP A 487 12.83 24.91 10.29
N TRP A 488 12.70 25.43 9.06
CA TRP A 488 11.74 26.44 8.64
C TRP A 488 10.89 25.87 7.52
N LEU A 489 9.57 25.80 7.76
CA LEU A 489 8.61 25.25 6.79
C LEU A 489 7.70 26.33 6.23
N SER A 490 7.58 26.41 4.91
CA SER A 490 6.70 27.39 4.25
C SER A 490 5.20 27.13 4.50
N THR A 491 4.84 25.92 4.95
CA THR A 491 3.44 25.51 5.22
C THR A 491 2.94 25.93 6.61
N LEU A 492 3.81 26.38 7.48
CA LEU A 492 3.44 26.88 8.82
C LEU A 492 3.17 28.38 8.82
N PRO A 493 2.33 28.87 9.76
CA PRO A 493 2.16 30.29 10.03
C PRO A 493 3.49 30.97 10.33
N LYS A 494 3.60 32.25 10.04
CA LYS A 494 4.86 33.00 10.18
C LYS A 494 5.47 32.88 11.58
N GLU A 495 4.63 32.91 12.60
CA GLU A 495 4.99 32.86 14.02
C GLU A 495 5.53 31.47 14.42
N ASN A 496 5.02 30.40 13.84
CA ASN A 496 5.35 29.00 14.18
C ASN A 496 6.22 28.32 13.11
N ARG A 497 6.70 29.09 12.11
CA ARG A 497 7.45 28.54 10.96
C ARG A 497 8.78 27.91 11.34
N SER A 498 9.44 28.43 12.38
CA SER A 498 10.74 27.99 12.84
C SER A 498 10.61 27.17 14.12
N PHE A 499 11.17 25.97 14.13
CA PHE A 499 11.15 25.12 15.31
C PHE A 499 12.41 24.27 15.41
N PHE A 500 12.89 24.15 16.65
CA PHE A 500 14.10 23.38 16.99
C PHE A 500 13.73 22.04 17.62
N TYR A 501 14.51 21.00 17.30
CA TYR A 501 14.40 19.68 17.90
C TYR A 501 15.75 19.00 18.11
N PRO A 502 15.97 18.45 19.32
CA PRO A 502 17.22 17.78 19.70
C PRO A 502 17.11 16.26 19.63
N SER A 503 18.27 15.61 19.57
CA SER A 503 18.39 14.17 19.87
C SER A 503 19.67 13.85 20.63
N ALA A 504 19.63 12.75 21.38
CA ALA A 504 20.79 12.19 22.08
C ALA A 504 20.77 10.65 21.94
N SER A 505 21.93 10.06 21.67
CA SER A 505 22.08 8.62 21.69
C SER A 505 23.36 8.20 22.37
N LEU A 506 23.29 7.11 23.12
CA LEU A 506 24.39 6.49 23.85
C LEU A 506 24.55 5.06 23.38
N ALA A 507 25.78 4.66 23.07
CA ALA A 507 26.12 3.28 22.76
C ALA A 507 27.33 2.85 23.60
N TYR A 508 27.23 1.65 24.21
CA TYR A 508 28.28 1.11 25.05
C TYR A 508 28.61 -0.34 24.64
N ASP A 509 29.87 -0.56 24.29
CA ASP A 509 30.41 -1.89 24.04
C ASP A 509 30.75 -2.56 25.39
N ILE A 510 30.02 -3.63 25.67
CA ILE A 510 30.15 -4.42 26.91
C ILE A 510 30.99 -5.68 26.72
N SER A 511 31.61 -5.87 25.56
CA SER A 511 32.32 -7.11 25.20
C SER A 511 33.39 -7.49 26.23
N ASP A 512 34.15 -6.52 26.69
CA ASP A 512 35.27 -6.73 27.66
C ASP A 512 34.77 -7.14 29.05
N LEU A 513 33.54 -6.86 29.43
CA LEU A 513 32.98 -7.26 30.74
C LEU A 513 32.92 -8.77 30.90
N PHE A 514 32.92 -9.52 29.80
CA PHE A 514 32.76 -10.97 29.77
C PHE A 514 34.11 -11.67 29.48
N GLY A 515 35.20 -10.90 29.21
CA GLY A 515 36.52 -11.41 28.88
C GLY A 515 36.52 -12.20 27.56
N ASP A 516 37.75 -12.55 27.09
CA ASP A 516 37.90 -13.38 25.91
C ASP A 516 37.36 -14.78 26.14
N ASN A 517 36.20 -15.08 25.55
CA ASN A 517 35.60 -16.42 25.60
C ASN A 517 34.99 -16.79 24.25
N ASN A 518 34.84 -18.10 24.02
CA ASN A 518 34.26 -18.61 22.75
C ASN A 518 32.72 -18.59 22.70
N VAL A 519 32.06 -18.24 23.81
CA VAL A 519 30.59 -18.23 23.92
C VAL A 519 30.06 -16.84 23.62
N PHE A 520 30.48 -15.83 24.36
CA PHE A 520 30.08 -14.44 24.17
C PHE A 520 31.17 -13.68 23.43
N THR A 521 30.91 -13.25 22.19
CA THR A 521 31.91 -12.67 21.30
C THR A 521 31.84 -11.16 21.23
N PHE A 522 30.62 -10.60 21.30
CA PHE A 522 30.40 -9.16 21.20
C PHE A 522 29.10 -8.78 21.91
N GLY A 523 29.09 -7.62 22.55
CA GLY A 523 27.91 -7.05 23.13
C GLY A 523 27.90 -5.54 23.10
N LYS A 524 26.83 -4.97 22.54
CA LYS A 524 26.61 -3.53 22.47
C LYS A 524 25.22 -3.20 22.99
N LEU A 525 25.15 -2.32 23.96
CA LEU A 525 23.91 -1.72 24.45
C LEU A 525 23.73 -0.34 23.83
N ARG A 526 22.50 0.04 23.52
CA ARG A 526 22.16 1.35 22.97
C ARG A 526 20.93 1.93 23.64
N ALA A 527 20.93 3.23 23.87
CA ALA A 527 19.78 4.00 24.33
C ALA A 527 19.72 5.29 23.53
N SER A 528 18.55 5.72 23.11
CA SER A 528 18.39 6.99 22.43
C SER A 528 17.07 7.67 22.77
N TRP A 529 17.07 8.99 22.70
CA TRP A 529 15.92 9.84 22.74
C TRP A 529 16.03 10.90 21.66
N ALA A 530 14.92 11.18 20.98
CA ALA A 530 14.89 12.19 19.93
C ALA A 530 13.49 12.83 19.82
N GLU A 531 13.49 14.07 19.41
CA GLU A 531 12.30 14.76 18.95
C GLU A 531 12.45 15.10 17.47
N VAL A 532 11.38 14.94 16.67
CA VAL A 532 11.33 15.34 15.25
C VAL A 532 9.97 15.99 15.00
N GLY A 533 9.98 17.15 14.35
CA GLY A 533 8.76 17.85 13.98
C GLY A 533 8.17 17.34 12.66
N LYS A 534 6.86 17.59 12.43
CA LYS A 534 6.16 17.42 11.16
C LYS A 534 5.23 18.60 10.92
N GLY A 535 5.30 19.23 9.74
CA GLY A 535 4.48 20.39 9.40
C GLY A 535 3.09 20.03 8.86
N PRO A 536 2.18 21.00 8.74
CA PRO A 536 0.90 20.85 8.05
C PRO A 536 1.10 20.66 6.55
N GLY A 537 0.05 20.18 5.88
CA GLY A 537 -0.02 20.12 4.42
C GLY A 537 -0.17 21.49 3.78
N PHE A 538 -0.06 21.55 2.47
CA PHE A 538 -0.37 22.75 1.72
C PHE A 538 -1.85 23.09 1.86
N GLY A 539 -2.16 24.33 2.22
CA GLY A 539 -3.54 24.78 2.35
C GLY A 539 -4.18 24.57 3.74
N ASP A 540 -3.54 23.85 4.66
CA ASP A 540 -4.08 23.56 5.98
C ASP A 540 -4.19 24.79 6.91
N VAL A 541 -3.51 25.89 6.58
CA VAL A 541 -3.31 27.04 7.48
C VAL A 541 -4.19 28.25 7.12
N GLY A 542 -5.00 28.21 6.09
CA GLY A 542 -5.67 29.43 5.66
C GLY A 542 -7.12 29.26 5.25
N GLN A 543 -7.78 30.36 5.05
CA GLN A 543 -9.06 30.41 4.36
C GLN A 543 -8.82 30.83 2.91
N TYR A 544 -9.43 30.10 1.99
CA TYR A 544 -9.28 30.37 0.56
C TYR A 544 -10.64 30.62 -0.07
N PHE A 545 -10.67 31.51 -1.03
CA PHE A 545 -11.75 31.57 -2.00
C PHE A 545 -11.38 30.68 -3.20
N ILE A 546 -12.31 29.84 -3.60
CA ILE A 546 -12.16 28.91 -4.72
C ILE A 546 -12.97 29.46 -5.88
N VAL A 547 -12.39 29.50 -7.09
CA VAL A 547 -13.15 29.78 -8.29
C VAL A 547 -14.20 28.68 -8.45
N ASP A 548 -15.47 29.09 -8.60
CA ASP A 548 -16.58 28.16 -8.78
C ASP A 548 -16.92 28.13 -10.27
N GLY A 549 -16.56 27.03 -10.96
CA GLY A 549 -16.85 26.80 -12.36
C GLY A 549 -18.33 26.58 -12.66
N ASP A 550 -19.10 26.18 -11.63
CA ASP A 550 -20.54 25.93 -11.70
C ASP A 550 -21.37 27.13 -11.24
N PHE A 551 -20.79 28.33 -11.21
CA PHE A 551 -21.51 29.51 -10.78
C PHE A 551 -22.76 29.74 -11.67
N PRO A 552 -23.94 29.93 -11.05
CA PRO A 552 -25.23 29.79 -11.76
C PRO A 552 -25.54 30.90 -12.75
N PHE A 553 -24.70 31.95 -12.83
CA PHE A 553 -24.93 33.05 -13.73
C PHE A 553 -24.02 32.92 -14.95
N GLY A 554 -24.49 32.27 -16.01
CA GLY A 554 -23.74 31.98 -17.23
C GLY A 554 -22.90 33.15 -17.71
N GLY A 555 -21.61 32.88 -17.94
CA GLY A 555 -20.65 33.87 -18.44
C GLY A 555 -20.03 34.77 -17.36
N SER A 556 -20.46 34.69 -16.09
CA SER A 556 -19.87 35.44 -14.98
C SER A 556 -19.07 34.48 -14.08
N GLY A 557 -17.79 34.80 -13.85
CA GLY A 557 -16.97 34.06 -12.88
C GLY A 557 -17.45 34.29 -11.45
N GLY A 558 -17.51 33.25 -10.65
CA GLY A 558 -17.87 33.28 -9.23
C GLY A 558 -16.79 32.76 -8.34
N TYR A 559 -16.80 33.19 -7.08
CA TYR A 559 -15.95 32.67 -6.01
C TYR A 559 -16.84 32.12 -4.90
N ARG A 560 -16.49 30.97 -4.40
CA ARG A 560 -17.04 30.47 -3.13
C ARG A 560 -15.95 30.36 -2.09
N ARG A 561 -16.32 30.56 -0.84
CA ARG A 561 -15.42 30.29 0.29
C ARG A 561 -15.13 28.80 0.35
N SER A 562 -13.89 28.42 0.69
CA SER A 562 -13.59 27.04 1.04
C SER A 562 -14.50 26.59 2.18
N THR A 563 -15.04 25.39 2.09
CA THR A 563 -15.79 24.74 3.16
C THR A 563 -14.87 24.17 4.24
N GLN A 564 -13.56 24.08 3.97
CA GLN A 564 -12.54 23.68 4.95
C GLN A 564 -11.84 24.94 5.45
N LEU A 565 -11.82 25.11 6.77
CA LEU A 565 -11.17 26.22 7.44
C LEU A 565 -9.81 25.76 7.98
N GLY A 566 -8.76 26.49 7.66
CA GLY A 566 -7.45 26.33 8.30
C GLY A 566 -7.33 27.13 9.59
N ASP A 567 -6.47 26.69 10.49
CA ASP A 567 -6.13 27.39 11.73
C ASP A 567 -4.83 28.18 11.56
N LEU A 568 -4.88 29.48 11.88
CA LEU A 568 -3.72 30.37 11.79
C LEU A 568 -2.72 30.18 12.94
N GLU A 569 -3.10 29.45 13.99
CA GLU A 569 -2.28 29.18 15.17
C GLU A 569 -1.62 27.78 15.14
N ILE A 570 -1.78 27.02 14.05
CA ILE A 570 -1.20 25.67 13.92
C ILE A 570 0.28 25.66 14.28
N VAL A 571 0.64 24.75 15.18
CA VAL A 571 2.03 24.40 15.53
C VAL A 571 2.44 23.09 14.86
N PRO A 572 3.75 22.82 14.67
CA PRO A 572 4.21 21.54 14.14
C PRO A 572 3.84 20.38 15.07
N GLU A 573 3.46 19.24 14.50
CA GLU A 573 3.39 17.97 15.23
C GLU A 573 4.77 17.61 15.78
N ARG A 574 4.84 16.96 16.95
CA ARG A 574 6.09 16.55 17.59
C ARG A 574 6.10 15.06 17.88
N ASN A 575 7.03 14.36 17.23
CA ASN A 575 7.30 12.93 17.44
C ASN A 575 8.44 12.77 18.43
N GLN A 576 8.14 12.43 19.69
CA GLN A 576 9.12 12.17 20.74
C GLN A 576 9.33 10.65 20.84
N SER A 577 10.53 10.19 20.50
CA SER A 577 10.85 8.75 20.46
C SER A 577 11.94 8.40 21.47
N THR A 578 11.73 7.29 22.19
CA THR A 578 12.72 6.69 23.09
C THR A 578 12.97 5.27 22.61
N GLU A 579 14.23 4.85 22.55
CA GLU A 579 14.63 3.50 22.14
C GLU A 579 15.70 2.94 23.08
N PHE A 580 15.55 1.65 23.41
CA PHE A 580 16.59 0.82 24.07
C PHE A 580 16.86 -0.39 23.21
N GLY A 581 18.13 -0.75 23.03
CA GLY A 581 18.48 -1.90 22.21
C GLY A 581 19.76 -2.60 22.64
N ALA A 582 19.92 -3.84 22.17
CA ALA A 582 21.11 -4.66 22.39
C ALA A 582 21.48 -5.42 21.12
N ASP A 583 22.75 -5.39 20.70
CA ASP A 583 23.35 -6.26 19.68
C ASP A 583 24.30 -7.21 20.40
N LEU A 584 23.95 -8.49 20.47
CA LEU A 584 24.71 -9.54 21.15
C LEU A 584 25.15 -10.60 20.16
N ARG A 585 26.41 -11.02 20.24
CA ARG A 585 26.95 -12.06 19.37
C ARG A 585 27.60 -13.18 20.17
N PHE A 586 27.36 -14.38 19.71
CA PHE A 586 27.78 -15.59 20.38
C PHE A 586 28.47 -16.57 19.44
N ALA A 587 29.25 -17.50 20.03
CA ALA A 587 29.90 -18.61 19.34
C ALA A 587 30.78 -18.16 18.16
N LYS A 588 31.65 -17.17 18.36
CA LYS A 588 32.50 -16.56 17.33
C LYS A 588 31.69 -15.95 16.19
N ASP A 589 30.70 -15.12 16.53
CA ASP A 589 29.78 -14.42 15.63
C ASP A 589 28.86 -15.33 14.80
N ARG A 590 28.74 -16.62 15.19
CA ARG A 590 27.83 -17.54 14.50
C ARG A 590 26.37 -17.31 14.84
N ILE A 591 26.09 -16.75 16.01
CA ILE A 591 24.73 -16.39 16.43
C ILE A 591 24.74 -14.90 16.77
N ARG A 592 23.91 -14.13 16.11
CA ARG A 592 23.66 -12.73 16.41
C ARG A 592 22.23 -12.55 16.86
N LEU A 593 22.01 -11.79 17.94
CA LEU A 593 20.73 -11.35 18.43
C LEU A 593 20.74 -9.81 18.46
N ASP A 594 19.81 -9.19 17.74
CA ASP A 594 19.57 -7.75 17.78
C ASP A 594 18.14 -7.53 18.29
N TYR A 595 18.01 -6.85 19.42
CA TYR A 595 16.75 -6.54 20.06
C TYR A 595 16.60 -5.04 20.24
N ALA A 596 15.39 -4.53 20.03
CA ALA A 596 15.02 -3.16 20.35
C ALA A 596 13.62 -3.08 20.95
N TYR A 597 13.46 -2.26 21.96
CA TYR A 597 12.20 -1.71 22.44
C TYR A 597 12.13 -0.24 22.06
N TYR A 598 10.99 0.20 21.53
CA TYR A 598 10.78 1.59 21.17
C TYR A 598 9.42 2.08 21.64
N GLN A 599 9.35 3.38 21.92
CA GLN A 599 8.14 4.11 22.24
C GLN A 599 8.21 5.49 21.59
N THR A 600 7.19 5.86 20.82
CA THR A 600 7.07 7.17 20.18
C THR A 600 5.75 7.79 20.57
N ARG A 601 5.80 8.98 21.21
CA ARG A 601 4.63 9.81 21.49
C ARG A 601 4.55 10.90 20.43
N VAL A 602 3.41 10.95 19.74
CA VAL A 602 3.07 11.99 18.75
C VAL A 602 2.15 12.98 19.41
N LYS A 603 2.60 14.21 19.53
CA LYS A 603 1.84 15.32 20.14
C LYS A 603 1.40 16.31 19.08
N ASP A 604 0.34 17.05 19.42
CA ASP A 604 -0.16 18.16 18.61
C ASP A 604 -0.50 17.72 17.18
N GLN A 605 -1.04 16.50 16.99
CA GLN A 605 -1.31 15.97 15.65
C GLN A 605 -2.32 16.83 14.92
N ILE A 606 -2.09 17.09 13.63
CA ILE A 606 -2.90 18.00 12.82
C ILE A 606 -3.96 17.20 12.07
N PHE A 607 -5.24 17.50 12.33
CA PHE A 607 -6.39 16.89 11.64
C PHE A 607 -7.34 17.93 11.11
N THR A 608 -8.10 17.51 10.10
CA THR A 608 -9.34 18.17 9.74
C THR A 608 -10.48 17.53 10.50
N VAL A 609 -11.04 18.26 11.43
CA VAL A 609 -12.19 17.85 12.24
C VAL A 609 -13.46 18.24 11.51
N GLY A 610 -14.37 17.28 11.28
CA GLY A 610 -15.68 17.54 10.69
C GLY A 610 -16.52 18.48 11.56
N THR A 611 -17.24 19.40 10.95
CA THR A 611 -18.16 20.33 11.63
C THR A 611 -19.58 20.11 11.13
N GLY A 612 -20.56 20.54 11.94
CA GLY A 612 -21.97 20.52 11.49
C GLY A 612 -22.14 21.41 10.25
N TYR A 613 -22.78 20.88 9.21
CA TYR A 613 -23.00 21.60 7.95
C TYR A 613 -23.77 22.92 8.11
N SER A 614 -24.50 23.09 9.20
CA SER A 614 -25.15 24.36 9.56
C SER A 614 -24.16 25.53 9.76
N SER A 615 -22.88 25.25 10.01
CA SER A 615 -21.85 26.27 10.09
C SER A 615 -21.39 26.80 8.71
N GLY A 616 -21.79 26.16 7.62
CA GLY A 616 -21.29 26.40 6.27
C GLY A 616 -19.87 25.82 6.04
N LEU A 617 -19.35 25.03 6.98
CA LEU A 617 -18.04 24.39 6.91
C LEU A 617 -18.21 22.87 6.91
N SER A 618 -17.36 22.19 6.16
CA SER A 618 -17.22 20.74 6.18
C SER A 618 -16.22 20.27 7.24
N GLY A 619 -15.28 21.12 7.63
CA GLY A 619 -14.28 20.82 8.65
C GLY A 619 -13.35 21.98 8.98
N ILE A 620 -12.65 21.82 10.10
CA ILE A 620 -11.64 22.76 10.60
C ILE A 620 -10.34 21.98 10.79
N THR A 621 -9.25 22.44 10.18
CA THR A 621 -7.93 21.86 10.40
C THR A 621 -7.26 22.52 11.59
N ARG A 622 -6.90 21.73 12.60
CA ARG A 622 -6.27 22.20 13.84
C ARG A 622 -5.38 21.12 14.46
N ASN A 623 -4.54 21.50 15.42
CA ASN A 623 -3.87 20.53 16.28
C ASN A 623 -4.92 19.87 17.18
N ALA A 624 -5.06 18.55 17.12
CA ALA A 624 -6.20 17.84 17.69
C ALA A 624 -5.89 16.38 18.08
N GLY A 625 -4.99 16.19 19.04
CA GLY A 625 -4.81 14.90 19.70
C GLY A 625 -3.37 14.44 19.89
N ASP A 626 -3.22 13.58 20.86
CA ASP A 626 -1.98 12.92 21.23
C ASP A 626 -2.10 11.40 21.02
N PHE A 627 -1.05 10.78 20.47
CA PHE A 627 -0.97 9.36 20.18
C PHE A 627 0.34 8.79 20.71
N GLU A 628 0.34 7.47 20.90
CA GLU A 628 1.51 6.72 21.28
C GLU A 628 1.62 5.48 20.41
N VAL A 629 2.84 5.19 19.95
CA VAL A 629 3.17 3.94 19.26
C VAL A 629 4.36 3.30 19.96
N PHE A 630 4.23 2.04 20.35
CA PHE A 630 5.30 1.30 21.02
C PHE A 630 5.38 -0.14 20.51
N GLY A 631 6.55 -0.75 20.69
CA GLY A 631 6.72 -2.11 20.23
C GLY A 631 8.10 -2.70 20.48
N HIS A 632 8.24 -3.94 20.05
CA HIS A 632 9.43 -4.74 20.19
C HIS A 632 9.91 -5.24 18.83
N GLU A 633 11.20 -5.28 18.63
CA GLU A 633 11.85 -5.83 17.44
C GLU A 633 12.91 -6.83 17.86
N LEU A 634 12.92 -8.01 17.24
CA LEU A 634 13.91 -9.06 17.47
C LEU A 634 14.37 -9.61 16.13
N LEU A 635 15.68 -9.59 15.91
CA LEU A 635 16.37 -10.28 14.82
C LEU A 635 17.34 -11.31 15.41
N ILE A 636 17.18 -12.57 15.03
CA ILE A 636 18.16 -13.60 15.31
C ILE A 636 18.71 -14.11 13.99
N SER A 637 20.03 -14.06 13.81
CA SER A 637 20.70 -14.72 12.70
C SER A 637 21.68 -15.76 13.20
N ALA A 638 21.66 -16.95 12.57
CA ALA A 638 22.49 -18.08 12.99
C ALA A 638 23.14 -18.76 11.78
N SER A 639 24.49 -18.79 11.77
CA SER A 639 25.28 -19.56 10.81
C SER A 639 25.41 -21.00 11.30
N ILE A 640 24.49 -21.87 10.85
CA ILE A 640 24.39 -23.27 11.29
C ILE A 640 25.59 -24.08 10.79
N ILE A 641 25.91 -23.90 9.50
CA ILE A 641 27.07 -24.54 8.87
C ILE A 641 27.90 -23.46 8.16
N GLN A 642 29.19 -23.44 8.46
CA GLN A 642 30.14 -22.55 7.80
C GLN A 642 31.40 -23.35 7.46
N LYS A 643 31.36 -24.04 6.31
CA LYS A 643 32.49 -24.81 5.75
C LYS A 643 32.77 -24.32 4.32
N ASN A 644 33.95 -24.61 3.79
CA ASN A 644 34.38 -24.10 2.48
C ASN A 644 33.35 -24.34 1.36
N ASP A 645 32.75 -25.53 1.31
CA ASP A 645 31.83 -25.93 0.26
C ASP A 645 30.37 -25.86 0.66
N VAL A 646 30.05 -25.64 1.97
CA VAL A 646 28.69 -25.66 2.51
C VAL A 646 28.51 -24.50 3.46
N LYS A 647 27.52 -23.66 3.19
CA LYS A 647 27.08 -22.61 4.10
C LYS A 647 25.58 -22.74 4.32
N TRP A 648 25.13 -22.58 5.55
CA TRP A 648 23.73 -22.57 5.90
C TRP A 648 23.46 -21.55 6.98
N ASP A 649 22.73 -20.51 6.63
CA ASP A 649 22.34 -19.42 7.51
C ASP A 649 20.82 -19.44 7.71
N LEU A 650 20.37 -19.19 8.94
CA LEU A 650 18.98 -18.99 9.31
C LEU A 650 18.80 -17.59 9.85
N ILE A 651 17.69 -16.95 9.51
CA ILE A 651 17.29 -15.64 10.01
C ILE A 651 15.87 -15.73 10.54
N LEU A 652 15.65 -15.27 11.76
CA LEU A 652 14.34 -15.13 12.37
C LEU A 652 14.11 -13.66 12.69
N ASN A 653 12.99 -13.11 12.22
CA ASN A 653 12.51 -11.79 12.59
C ASN A 653 11.21 -11.93 13.37
N TRP A 654 11.01 -11.08 14.37
CA TRP A 654 9.76 -10.92 15.10
C TRP A 654 9.60 -9.46 15.47
N SER A 655 8.40 -8.92 15.30
CA SER A 655 8.11 -7.54 15.68
C SER A 655 6.66 -7.35 16.08
N THR A 656 6.46 -6.46 17.05
CA THR A 656 5.15 -5.93 17.45
C THR A 656 5.14 -4.42 17.21
N SER A 657 3.97 -3.88 16.95
CA SER A 657 3.74 -2.43 16.91
C SER A 657 2.30 -2.18 17.34
N GLU A 658 2.13 -1.49 18.46
CA GLU A 658 0.82 -1.10 18.96
C GLU A 658 0.72 0.41 19.01
N GLY A 659 -0.32 0.96 18.39
CA GLY A 659 -0.67 2.38 18.46
C GLY A 659 -1.85 2.59 19.39
N LYS A 660 -1.82 3.65 20.21
CA LYS A 660 -2.88 4.01 21.14
C LYS A 660 -3.21 5.50 21.02
N VAL A 661 -4.49 5.82 21.01
CA VAL A 661 -5.02 7.18 21.10
C VAL A 661 -5.00 7.60 22.57
N LEU A 662 -4.20 8.60 22.93
CA LEU A 662 -4.12 9.08 24.31
C LEU A 662 -5.19 10.12 24.57
N GLU A 663 -5.34 11.06 23.64
CA GLU A 663 -6.23 12.20 23.78
C GLU A 663 -6.75 12.66 22.43
N ILE A 664 -8.02 13.04 22.37
CA ILE A 664 -8.65 13.81 21.30
C ILE A 664 -9.41 14.99 21.96
N PRO A 665 -9.70 16.09 21.24
CA PRO A 665 -10.43 17.23 21.82
C PRO A 665 -11.76 16.81 22.44
N GLU A 666 -12.09 17.38 23.61
CA GLU A 666 -13.30 17.05 24.38
C GLU A 666 -14.62 17.33 23.61
N ASP A 667 -14.58 18.20 22.62
CA ASP A 667 -15.71 18.53 21.75
C ASP A 667 -15.92 17.52 20.61
N ILE A 668 -15.10 16.44 20.54
CA ILE A 668 -15.13 15.43 19.50
C ILE A 668 -15.27 14.05 20.14
N GLU A 669 -16.31 13.33 19.79
CA GLU A 669 -16.52 11.95 20.26
C GLU A 669 -15.62 10.94 19.52
N SER A 670 -15.54 11.06 18.19
CA SER A 670 -14.71 10.22 17.35
C SER A 670 -14.21 10.95 16.10
N ILE A 671 -13.12 10.46 15.53
CA ILE A 671 -12.63 10.92 14.22
C ILE A 671 -12.75 9.75 13.25
N VAL A 672 -13.62 9.89 12.23
CA VAL A 672 -13.88 8.89 11.22
C VAL A 672 -12.96 9.12 10.02
N PHE A 673 -12.21 8.06 9.61
CA PHE A 673 -11.30 8.08 8.45
C PHE A 673 -11.93 7.50 7.20
N ALA A 674 -12.74 6.45 7.37
CA ALA A 674 -13.44 5.80 6.29
C ALA A 674 -14.76 5.21 6.79
N ASP A 675 -15.76 5.19 5.90
CA ASP A 675 -17.07 4.57 6.11
C ASP A 675 -17.38 3.67 4.91
N SER A 676 -17.75 2.42 5.17
CA SER A 676 -18.19 1.46 4.14
C SER A 676 -19.53 1.83 3.48
N GLY A 677 -20.21 2.85 3.97
CA GLY A 677 -21.59 3.20 3.55
C GLY A 677 -22.67 2.26 4.09
N ILE A 678 -22.28 1.17 4.76
CA ILE A 678 -23.20 0.17 5.30
C ILE A 678 -23.07 -0.06 6.81
N GLY A 679 -22.25 0.77 7.49
CA GLY A 679 -22.15 0.76 8.95
C GLY A 679 -20.79 0.39 9.52
N VAL A 680 -19.87 -0.18 8.74
CA VAL A 680 -18.48 -0.37 9.19
C VAL A 680 -17.69 0.91 8.96
N THR A 681 -17.05 1.41 10.01
CA THR A 681 -16.17 2.58 9.95
C THR A 681 -14.77 2.26 10.48
N SER A 682 -13.76 2.91 9.90
CA SER A 682 -12.46 3.06 10.53
C SER A 682 -12.46 4.39 11.25
N GLU A 683 -12.42 4.35 12.59
CA GLU A 683 -12.47 5.56 13.42
C GLU A 683 -11.64 5.40 14.68
N ILE A 684 -11.30 6.52 15.32
CA ILE A 684 -10.62 6.53 16.61
C ILE A 684 -11.44 7.29 17.65
N ARG A 685 -11.36 6.79 18.89
CA ARG A 685 -11.86 7.43 20.11
C ARG A 685 -10.74 7.50 21.15
N ALA A 686 -10.83 8.39 22.10
CA ALA A 686 -9.85 8.48 23.19
C ALA A 686 -9.73 7.14 23.93
N GLY A 687 -8.50 6.67 24.14
CA GLY A 687 -8.20 5.40 24.80
C GLY A 687 -8.16 4.18 23.90
N ASP A 688 -8.58 4.28 22.62
CA ASP A 688 -8.57 3.18 21.67
C ASP A 688 -7.20 2.82 21.15
N LYS A 689 -7.08 1.58 20.65
CA LYS A 689 -5.99 1.22 19.76
C LYS A 689 -6.19 1.86 18.38
N MET A 690 -5.11 2.30 17.76
CA MET A 690 -5.13 2.74 16.36
C MET A 690 -5.58 1.58 15.46
N GLY A 691 -6.29 1.92 14.37
CA GLY A 691 -6.85 0.92 13.46
C GLY A 691 -8.14 0.26 13.93
N SER A 692 -8.80 0.81 14.95
CA SER A 692 -10.08 0.31 15.43
C SER A 692 -11.16 0.40 14.35
N LEU A 693 -11.90 -0.70 14.19
CA LEU A 693 -13.07 -0.82 13.33
C LEU A 693 -14.32 -0.79 14.19
N TYR A 694 -15.25 0.05 13.82
CA TYR A 694 -16.55 0.20 14.48
C TYR A 694 -17.68 -0.24 13.56
N GLY A 695 -18.75 -0.75 14.15
CA GLY A 695 -19.90 -1.22 13.40
C GLY A 695 -21.05 -1.65 14.26
N TYR A 696 -22.10 -2.13 13.64
CA TYR A 696 -23.27 -2.61 14.35
C TYR A 696 -23.13 -4.08 14.71
N LYS A 697 -23.54 -4.44 15.94
CA LYS A 697 -23.65 -5.80 16.44
C LYS A 697 -25.10 -6.26 16.55
N TRP A 698 -25.28 -7.56 16.68
CA TRP A 698 -26.54 -8.09 17.15
C TRP A 698 -26.83 -7.56 18.57
N THR A 699 -28.10 -7.48 18.92
CA THR A 699 -28.51 -7.17 20.29
C THR A 699 -28.18 -8.38 21.17
N TYR A 700 -27.60 -8.14 22.33
CA TYR A 700 -27.25 -9.17 23.31
C TYR A 700 -27.90 -8.87 24.66
N ILE A 701 -28.47 -9.93 25.28
CA ILE A 701 -29.02 -9.90 26.63
C ILE A 701 -28.20 -10.87 27.47
N ASP A 702 -27.54 -10.40 28.52
CA ASP A 702 -26.66 -11.18 29.39
C ASP A 702 -25.65 -12.07 28.60
N GLY A 703 -25.15 -11.56 27.46
CA GLY A 703 -24.19 -12.26 26.61
C GLY A 703 -24.79 -13.24 25.60
N ALA A 704 -26.11 -13.50 25.64
CA ALA A 704 -26.82 -14.29 24.62
C ALA A 704 -27.45 -13.39 23.56
N ARG A 705 -27.45 -13.82 22.30
CA ARG A 705 -28.05 -13.07 21.19
C ARG A 705 -29.57 -12.97 21.37
N TYR A 706 -30.10 -11.77 21.23
CA TYR A 706 -31.56 -11.56 21.25
C TYR A 706 -32.17 -11.94 19.89
N ILE A 707 -33.18 -12.83 19.96
CA ILE A 707 -33.95 -13.31 18.82
C ILE A 707 -35.38 -12.75 18.93
N ALA A 708 -35.88 -12.13 17.88
CA ALA A 708 -37.21 -11.59 17.84
C ALA A 708 -38.28 -12.71 17.64
N SER A 709 -39.55 -12.35 17.69
CA SER A 709 -40.68 -13.30 17.55
C SER A 709 -40.72 -14.02 16.20
N ASP A 710 -40.06 -13.49 15.17
CA ASP A 710 -39.90 -14.10 13.84
C ASP A 710 -38.76 -15.14 13.78
N GLY A 711 -38.09 -15.42 14.91
CA GLY A 711 -36.98 -16.35 15.00
C GLY A 711 -35.62 -15.79 14.49
N LEU A 712 -35.56 -14.51 14.14
CA LEU A 712 -34.36 -13.88 13.59
C LEU A 712 -33.68 -12.95 14.60
N PRO A 713 -32.33 -12.79 14.54
CA PRO A 713 -31.61 -11.89 15.43
C PRO A 713 -31.84 -10.43 15.10
N VAL A 714 -31.81 -9.57 16.11
CA VAL A 714 -32.01 -8.12 15.99
C VAL A 714 -30.70 -7.38 16.08
N ILE A 715 -30.44 -6.48 15.11
CA ILE A 715 -29.28 -5.60 15.15
C ILE A 715 -29.55 -4.42 16.11
N ASN A 716 -28.56 -4.12 16.95
CA ASN A 716 -28.54 -2.87 17.69
C ASN A 716 -28.04 -1.72 16.78
N PHE A 717 -28.92 -0.81 16.40
CA PHE A 717 -28.60 0.38 15.59
C PHE A 717 -28.41 1.64 16.41
N ASP A 718 -28.57 1.58 17.75
CA ASP A 718 -28.49 2.78 18.60
C ASP A 718 -27.07 3.37 18.61
N GLU A 719 -26.07 2.49 18.58
CA GLU A 719 -24.67 2.93 18.52
C GLU A 719 -23.76 1.97 17.72
N ARG A 720 -22.70 2.50 17.15
CA ARG A 720 -21.60 1.70 16.61
C ARG A 720 -20.64 1.35 17.74
N VAL A 721 -20.33 0.06 17.84
CA VAL A 721 -19.36 -0.46 18.82
C VAL A 721 -18.13 -0.99 18.14
N LYS A 722 -17.06 -1.15 18.87
CA LYS A 722 -15.83 -1.74 18.35
C LYS A 722 -16.05 -3.19 17.94
N VAL A 723 -15.76 -3.52 16.67
CA VAL A 723 -15.96 -4.85 16.07
C VAL A 723 -14.65 -5.51 15.63
N GLY A 724 -13.53 -4.77 15.61
CA GLY A 724 -12.23 -5.30 15.24
C GLY A 724 -11.11 -4.27 15.30
N ASN A 725 -9.92 -4.70 14.89
CA ASN A 725 -8.74 -3.85 14.72
C ASN A 725 -7.95 -4.26 13.48
N ALA A 726 -7.64 -3.31 12.59
CA ALA A 726 -6.97 -3.56 11.32
C ALA A 726 -5.48 -3.91 11.44
N PHE A 727 -4.84 -3.61 12.58
CA PHE A 727 -3.41 -3.85 12.75
C PHE A 727 -3.12 -5.19 13.41
N PRO A 728 -2.05 -5.89 13.01
CA PRO A 728 -1.69 -7.18 13.57
C PRO A 728 -1.15 -7.07 15.00
N ASP A 729 -1.32 -8.13 15.79
CA ASP A 729 -0.71 -8.27 17.11
C ASP A 729 0.82 -8.41 16.98
N PHE A 730 1.29 -9.18 16.00
CA PHE A 730 2.70 -9.31 15.64
C PHE A 730 2.89 -9.84 14.21
N VAL A 731 4.10 -9.59 13.69
CA VAL A 731 4.59 -10.20 12.45
C VAL A 731 5.91 -10.90 12.74
N SER A 732 6.06 -12.13 12.23
CA SER A 732 7.30 -12.88 12.34
C SER A 732 7.66 -13.54 11.02
N SER A 733 8.95 -13.79 10.80
CA SER A 733 9.41 -14.51 9.62
C SER A 733 10.62 -15.38 9.92
N ILE A 734 10.74 -16.47 9.20
CA ILE A 734 11.92 -17.34 9.20
C ILE A 734 12.43 -17.49 7.79
N GLY A 735 13.69 -17.12 7.57
CA GLY A 735 14.42 -17.25 6.32
C GLY A 735 15.57 -18.22 6.42
N SER A 736 15.87 -18.90 5.33
CA SER A 736 17.00 -19.81 5.20
C SER A 736 17.80 -19.51 3.95
N ASP A 737 19.11 -19.48 4.05
CA ASP A 737 20.06 -19.38 2.93
C ASP A 737 21.03 -20.56 3.00
N PHE A 738 20.87 -21.52 2.09
CA PHE A 738 21.74 -22.70 1.99
C PHE A 738 22.53 -22.67 0.69
N LYS A 739 23.83 -22.84 0.79
CA LYS A 739 24.75 -22.87 -0.36
C LYS A 739 25.63 -24.10 -0.32
N TRP A 740 25.70 -24.83 -1.43
CA TRP A 740 26.54 -26.02 -1.59
C TRP A 740 27.07 -26.16 -3.03
N LYS A 741 28.38 -26.03 -3.22
CA LYS A 741 29.07 -26.25 -4.50
C LYS A 741 28.41 -25.56 -5.71
N GLY A 742 28.07 -24.29 -5.56
CA GLY A 742 27.39 -23.50 -6.61
C GLY A 742 25.86 -23.62 -6.62
N ILE A 743 25.27 -24.56 -5.89
CA ILE A 743 23.83 -24.63 -5.68
C ILE A 743 23.47 -23.71 -4.51
N GLY A 744 22.51 -22.84 -4.71
CA GLY A 744 21.89 -22.01 -3.66
C GLY A 744 20.42 -22.36 -3.51
N PHE A 745 19.96 -22.53 -2.27
CA PHE A 745 18.56 -22.75 -1.94
C PHE A 745 18.14 -21.78 -0.85
N ASN A 746 17.10 -21.01 -1.11
CA ASN A 746 16.54 -20.05 -0.15
C ASN A 746 15.05 -20.29 0.05
N PHE A 747 14.55 -20.01 1.24
CA PHE A 747 13.12 -19.82 1.46
C PHE A 747 12.87 -18.72 2.49
N LEU A 748 11.67 -18.15 2.46
CA LEU A 748 11.15 -17.18 3.44
C LEU A 748 9.71 -17.55 3.76
N LEU A 749 9.45 -17.90 5.01
CA LEU A 749 8.12 -18.11 5.58
C LEU A 749 7.80 -16.93 6.47
N GLU A 750 6.60 -16.36 6.35
CA GLU A 750 6.14 -15.23 7.15
C GLU A 750 4.80 -15.55 7.82
N TYR A 751 4.64 -15.14 9.05
CA TYR A 751 3.42 -15.27 9.85
C TYR A 751 2.99 -13.89 10.35
N LYS A 752 1.77 -13.51 10.02
CA LYS A 752 1.06 -12.35 10.57
C LYS A 752 -0.07 -12.86 11.46
N LYS A 753 -0.09 -12.45 12.72
CA LYS A 753 -1.18 -12.74 13.65
C LYS A 753 -2.01 -11.51 13.91
N GLY A 754 -3.34 -11.64 13.80
CA GLY A 754 -4.30 -10.55 14.00
C GLY A 754 -4.40 -9.63 12.77
N GLY A 755 -5.10 -8.54 12.96
CA GLY A 755 -5.52 -7.63 11.91
C GLY A 755 -6.85 -8.09 11.32
N ASP A 756 -7.93 -7.37 11.67
CA ASP A 756 -9.28 -7.69 11.20
C ASP A 756 -9.59 -6.89 9.94
N LEU A 757 -10.31 -7.50 9.00
CA LEU A 757 -10.69 -6.87 7.75
C LEU A 757 -12.20 -6.96 7.48
N TYR A 758 -12.73 -5.88 6.92
CA TYR A 758 -14.00 -5.85 6.23
C TYR A 758 -13.76 -6.05 4.74
N ASP A 759 -14.38 -7.08 4.16
CA ASP A 759 -14.29 -7.36 2.72
C ASP A 759 -15.57 -6.94 2.01
N SER A 760 -15.50 -5.83 1.27
CA SER A 760 -16.63 -5.27 0.51
C SER A 760 -17.09 -6.21 -0.62
N GLY A 761 -16.14 -6.86 -1.31
CA GLY A 761 -16.44 -7.78 -2.41
C GLY A 761 -17.09 -9.07 -1.91
N LEU A 762 -16.57 -9.67 -0.84
CA LEU A 762 -17.15 -10.85 -0.21
C LEU A 762 -18.55 -10.56 0.33
N ARG A 763 -18.74 -9.41 1.00
CA ARG A 763 -20.08 -8.98 1.45
C ARG A 763 -21.06 -8.87 0.29
N ASN A 764 -20.66 -8.31 -0.85
CA ASN A 764 -21.50 -8.25 -2.05
C ASN A 764 -21.83 -9.66 -2.56
N SER A 765 -20.85 -10.55 -2.61
CA SER A 765 -21.03 -11.95 -3.02
C SER A 765 -21.95 -12.75 -2.09
N ILE A 766 -21.88 -12.51 -0.77
CA ILE A 766 -22.83 -13.09 0.22
C ILE A 766 -24.24 -12.56 -0.06
N ARG A 767 -24.39 -11.24 -0.16
CA ARG A 767 -25.67 -10.61 -0.46
C ARG A 767 -26.31 -11.15 -1.74
N ASN A 768 -25.50 -11.52 -2.71
CA ASN A 768 -25.95 -12.03 -4.01
C ASN A 768 -26.13 -13.55 -4.06
N GLY A 769 -25.83 -14.28 -2.98
CA GLY A 769 -25.98 -15.73 -2.92
C GLY A 769 -24.88 -16.52 -3.63
N ASN A 770 -23.69 -15.91 -3.84
CA ASN A 770 -22.58 -16.52 -4.60
C ASN A 770 -21.64 -17.38 -3.74
N THR A 771 -21.68 -17.25 -2.41
CA THR A 771 -20.70 -17.86 -1.51
C THR A 771 -21.23 -19.13 -0.84
N LEU A 772 -20.30 -19.98 -0.36
CA LEU A 772 -20.64 -21.20 0.39
C LEU A 772 -21.46 -20.89 1.67
N SER A 773 -21.24 -19.74 2.30
CA SER A 773 -21.98 -19.32 3.49
C SER A 773 -23.48 -19.13 3.23
N THR A 774 -23.91 -19.03 1.97
CA THR A 774 -25.33 -18.86 1.56
C THR A 774 -26.00 -20.18 1.13
N LEU A 775 -25.36 -21.32 1.36
CA LEU A 775 -25.97 -22.63 1.08
C LEU A 775 -27.13 -22.95 2.06
N LEU A 776 -27.06 -22.46 3.29
CA LEU A 776 -28.18 -22.50 4.23
C LEU A 776 -29.21 -21.46 3.77
N ARG A 777 -30.26 -21.89 3.05
CA ARG A 777 -31.32 -21.03 2.53
C ARG A 777 -32.64 -21.76 2.41
N ASP A 778 -33.72 -20.99 2.55
CA ASP A 778 -35.10 -21.46 2.46
C ASP A 778 -35.40 -22.54 3.52
N GLU A 779 -34.71 -22.47 4.67
CA GLU A 779 -34.87 -23.38 5.79
C GLU A 779 -35.33 -22.65 7.06
N LEU A 780 -36.18 -23.32 7.83
CA LEU A 780 -36.54 -22.89 9.18
C LEU A 780 -35.49 -23.41 10.16
N VAL A 781 -34.88 -22.51 10.90
CA VAL A 781 -33.78 -22.84 11.83
C VAL A 781 -34.05 -22.18 13.18
N VAL A 782 -33.93 -22.92 14.26
CA VAL A 782 -33.87 -22.33 15.62
C VAL A 782 -32.45 -21.83 15.85
N LEU A 783 -32.27 -20.49 15.81
CA LEU A 783 -30.98 -19.86 16.06
C LEU A 783 -30.67 -19.78 17.55
N ASP A 784 -29.41 -19.99 17.91
CA ASP A 784 -28.95 -19.87 19.29
C ASP A 784 -29.13 -18.45 19.82
N GLY A 785 -29.76 -18.32 20.99
CA GLY A 785 -30.01 -17.04 21.65
C GLY A 785 -31.14 -17.07 22.66
N VAL A 786 -31.62 -15.91 23.05
CA VAL A 786 -32.74 -15.71 23.97
C VAL A 786 -33.84 -14.88 23.30
N MET A 787 -35.08 -15.14 23.68
CA MET A 787 -36.27 -14.44 23.24
C MET A 787 -37.08 -13.92 24.43
N ASP A 788 -37.90 -12.91 24.19
CA ASP A 788 -38.84 -12.39 25.22
C ASP A 788 -39.85 -13.48 25.65
N ASP A 789 -40.02 -13.65 26.96
CA ASP A 789 -40.96 -14.61 27.52
C ASP A 789 -42.41 -14.08 27.65
N GLY A 790 -42.66 -12.83 27.18
CA GLY A 790 -43.93 -12.13 27.25
C GLY A 790 -44.29 -11.58 28.64
N SER A 791 -43.43 -11.81 29.65
CA SER A 791 -43.63 -11.33 31.01
C SER A 791 -42.59 -10.30 31.47
N GLY A 792 -41.69 -9.90 30.54
CA GLY A 792 -40.57 -8.98 30.76
C GLY A 792 -39.29 -9.66 31.16
N GLY A 793 -39.19 -10.99 31.02
CA GLY A 793 -38.00 -11.80 31.14
C GLY A 793 -37.56 -12.40 29.81
N TYR A 794 -36.47 -13.16 29.83
CA TYR A 794 -35.90 -13.82 28.66
C TYR A 794 -35.71 -15.31 28.87
N VAL A 795 -36.04 -16.09 27.83
CA VAL A 795 -35.90 -17.56 27.81
C VAL A 795 -35.06 -17.98 26.60
N THR A 796 -34.53 -19.19 26.63
CA THR A 796 -33.84 -19.77 25.45
C THR A 796 -34.77 -19.73 24.24
N ASN A 797 -34.24 -19.29 23.12
CA ASN A 797 -35.02 -19.23 21.87
C ASN A 797 -35.48 -20.64 21.46
N THR A 798 -36.77 -20.76 21.12
CA THR A 798 -37.38 -21.93 20.51
C THR A 798 -38.12 -21.61 19.22
N SER A 799 -38.12 -20.33 18.81
CA SER A 799 -38.73 -19.88 17.57
C SER A 799 -37.84 -20.22 16.38
N GLU A 800 -38.49 -20.76 15.34
CA GLU A 800 -37.83 -20.99 14.05
C GLU A 800 -37.81 -19.69 13.25
N GLY A 801 -36.62 -19.30 12.78
CA GLY A 801 -36.43 -18.19 11.84
C GLY A 801 -36.21 -18.72 10.43
N LEU A 802 -36.82 -18.09 9.45
CA LEU A 802 -36.61 -18.42 8.04
C LEU A 802 -35.27 -17.81 7.58
N ILE A 803 -34.31 -18.68 7.29
CA ILE A 803 -33.04 -18.27 6.67
C ILE A 803 -33.24 -18.31 5.15
N ASP A 804 -33.58 -17.18 4.58
CA ASP A 804 -33.80 -16.99 3.14
C ASP A 804 -32.91 -15.90 2.56
N GLN A 805 -33.13 -15.52 1.33
CA GLN A 805 -32.40 -14.39 0.70
C GLN A 805 -32.59 -13.07 1.47
N ASN A 806 -33.73 -12.83 2.15
CA ASN A 806 -33.98 -11.58 2.88
C ASN A 806 -33.10 -11.52 4.13
N TYR A 807 -32.88 -12.66 4.79
CA TYR A 807 -31.93 -12.74 5.90
C TYR A 807 -30.54 -12.23 5.48
N TYR A 808 -30.02 -12.64 4.32
CA TYR A 808 -28.70 -12.22 3.83
C TYR A 808 -28.67 -10.83 3.20
N ARG A 809 -29.80 -10.33 2.70
CA ARG A 809 -29.86 -9.09 1.89
C ARG A 809 -30.43 -7.89 2.61
N SER A 810 -31.30 -8.10 3.59
CA SER A 810 -31.95 -7.00 4.30
C SER A 810 -30.96 -6.08 4.99
N SER A 811 -31.25 -4.80 4.97
CA SER A 811 -30.52 -3.77 5.72
C SER A 811 -30.75 -3.86 7.24
N THR A 812 -31.62 -4.74 7.71
CA THR A 812 -31.90 -4.97 9.13
C THR A 812 -31.43 -6.33 9.61
N GLN A 813 -30.73 -7.10 8.75
CA GLN A 813 -30.27 -8.44 9.04
C GLN A 813 -28.76 -8.61 8.69
N TYR A 814 -28.33 -9.81 8.33
CA TYR A 814 -26.93 -10.20 8.09
C TYR A 814 -26.10 -9.17 7.33
N ASN A 815 -26.67 -8.57 6.28
CA ASN A 815 -26.00 -7.59 5.43
C ASN A 815 -25.51 -6.32 6.15
N ARG A 816 -26.00 -6.05 7.35
CA ARG A 816 -25.65 -4.88 8.18
C ARG A 816 -25.03 -5.25 9.52
N ALA A 817 -25.04 -6.52 9.90
CA ALA A 817 -24.41 -6.99 11.13
C ALA A 817 -22.88 -6.98 10.95
N SER A 818 -22.24 -5.89 11.33
CA SER A 818 -20.80 -5.67 11.08
C SER A 818 -19.93 -6.75 11.72
N GLU A 819 -20.34 -7.29 12.87
CA GLU A 819 -19.56 -8.32 13.58
C GLU A 819 -19.42 -9.65 12.81
N VAL A 820 -20.36 -9.97 11.90
CA VAL A 820 -20.26 -11.17 11.05
C VAL A 820 -19.55 -10.89 9.72
N LEU A 821 -19.37 -9.62 9.37
CA LEU A 821 -18.70 -9.18 8.14
C LEU A 821 -17.22 -8.85 8.36
N ILE A 822 -16.80 -8.72 9.62
CA ILE A 822 -15.40 -8.53 10.01
C ILE A 822 -14.76 -9.90 10.23
N GLN A 823 -13.62 -10.16 9.59
CA GLN A 823 -12.94 -11.43 9.64
C GLN A 823 -11.49 -11.30 10.11
N ASP A 824 -11.00 -12.32 10.86
CA ASP A 824 -9.59 -12.46 11.22
C ASP A 824 -8.75 -12.64 9.94
N ALA A 825 -7.86 -11.68 9.68
CA ALA A 825 -6.95 -11.68 8.54
C ALA A 825 -5.54 -12.15 8.92
N SER A 826 -5.42 -13.01 9.91
CA SER A 826 -4.19 -13.73 10.20
C SER A 826 -3.81 -14.65 9.04
N TRP A 827 -2.53 -14.80 8.78
CA TRP A 827 -2.07 -15.73 7.74
C TRP A 827 -0.64 -16.22 7.98
N VAL A 828 -0.32 -17.39 7.42
CA VAL A 828 1.04 -17.89 7.20
C VAL A 828 1.26 -17.96 5.70
N LYS A 829 2.33 -17.35 5.19
CA LYS A 829 2.67 -17.32 3.76
C LYS A 829 4.08 -17.82 3.49
N LEU A 830 4.21 -18.65 2.48
CA LEU A 830 5.50 -18.97 1.87
C LEU A 830 5.83 -17.86 0.85
N ARG A 831 6.57 -16.85 1.34
CA ARG A 831 6.86 -15.62 0.59
C ARG A 831 7.76 -15.85 -0.60
N ASN A 832 8.79 -16.67 -0.40
CA ASN A 832 9.77 -16.95 -1.43
C ASN A 832 10.35 -18.34 -1.24
N VAL A 833 10.52 -19.03 -2.35
CA VAL A 833 11.40 -20.19 -2.48
C VAL A 833 12.25 -19.98 -3.72
N SER A 834 13.56 -20.15 -3.63
CA SER A 834 14.42 -20.05 -4.79
C SER A 834 15.51 -21.11 -4.81
N LEU A 835 15.79 -21.62 -6.01
CA LEU A 835 16.88 -22.52 -6.31
C LEU A 835 17.77 -21.85 -7.36
N SER A 836 19.05 -21.70 -7.06
CA SER A 836 20.03 -21.12 -7.98
C SER A 836 21.18 -22.09 -8.22
N TYR A 837 21.74 -22.04 -9.41
CA TYR A 837 22.94 -22.79 -9.76
C TYR A 837 23.95 -21.89 -10.48
N GLU A 838 25.10 -21.68 -9.85
CA GLU A 838 26.25 -21.03 -10.47
C GLU A 838 27.11 -22.08 -11.17
N ILE A 839 27.21 -21.98 -12.48
CA ILE A 839 27.93 -22.96 -13.30
C ILE A 839 29.44 -22.87 -13.04
N GLN A 840 29.98 -23.87 -12.37
CA GLN A 840 31.38 -23.97 -12.04
C GLN A 840 32.13 -24.83 -13.08
N SER A 841 32.33 -24.29 -14.27
CA SER A 841 33.01 -25.02 -15.34
C SER A 841 34.12 -24.21 -15.98
N LYS A 842 35.26 -24.84 -16.26
CA LYS A 842 36.34 -24.24 -17.07
C LYS A 842 35.84 -23.82 -18.47
N PHE A 843 34.75 -24.42 -18.95
CA PHE A 843 34.13 -24.05 -20.22
C PHE A 843 33.65 -22.59 -20.25
N ILE A 844 33.18 -22.05 -19.13
CA ILE A 844 32.77 -20.65 -19.02
C ILE A 844 33.95 -19.71 -19.33
N SER A 845 35.12 -20.00 -18.79
CA SER A 845 36.33 -19.18 -19.04
C SER A 845 36.83 -19.29 -20.49
N THR A 846 36.56 -20.40 -21.21
CA THR A 846 36.88 -20.50 -22.64
C THR A 846 35.98 -19.63 -23.52
N LEU A 847 34.79 -19.29 -23.03
CA LEU A 847 33.86 -18.34 -23.64
C LEU A 847 34.09 -16.88 -23.23
N ASN A 848 35.17 -16.59 -22.49
CA ASN A 848 35.47 -15.29 -21.88
C ASN A 848 34.34 -14.80 -20.93
N LEU A 849 33.59 -15.72 -20.36
CA LEU A 849 32.57 -15.40 -19.35
C LEU A 849 33.17 -15.51 -17.95
N SER A 850 32.87 -14.53 -17.10
CA SER A 850 33.32 -14.51 -15.71
C SER A 850 32.36 -15.26 -14.78
N LYS A 851 31.09 -15.30 -15.13
CA LYS A 851 30.01 -15.93 -14.36
C LYS A 851 28.82 -16.31 -15.24
N VAL A 852 28.21 -17.48 -14.97
CA VAL A 852 26.88 -17.81 -15.47
C VAL A 852 26.09 -18.43 -14.30
N SER A 853 24.93 -17.87 -13.98
CA SER A 853 24.04 -18.44 -12.97
C SER A 853 22.60 -18.50 -13.49
N ILE A 854 21.90 -19.57 -13.14
CA ILE A 854 20.48 -19.79 -13.44
C ILE A 854 19.74 -19.80 -12.10
N THR A 855 18.63 -19.12 -12.01
CA THR A 855 17.79 -19.06 -10.81
C THR A 855 16.34 -19.36 -11.17
N ALA A 856 15.73 -20.33 -10.50
CA ALA A 856 14.30 -20.54 -10.48
C ALA A 856 13.74 -20.08 -9.13
N SER A 857 12.68 -19.31 -9.12
CA SER A 857 12.05 -18.83 -7.90
C SER A 857 10.54 -18.82 -8.00
N ALA A 858 9.89 -18.96 -6.84
CA ALA A 858 8.45 -18.86 -6.71
C ALA A 858 8.12 -17.97 -5.48
N ASN A 859 7.12 -17.07 -5.64
CA ASN A 859 6.74 -16.14 -4.58
C ASN A 859 5.25 -16.23 -4.29
N ASN A 860 4.88 -16.09 -3.00
CA ASN A 860 3.51 -16.10 -2.49
C ASN A 860 2.69 -17.33 -2.91
N ILE A 861 3.34 -18.49 -3.08
CA ILE A 861 2.74 -19.71 -3.64
C ILE A 861 1.85 -20.48 -2.66
N LEU A 862 1.96 -20.23 -1.38
CA LEU A 862 1.13 -20.86 -0.36
C LEU A 862 0.67 -19.83 0.65
N ILE A 863 -0.62 -19.86 0.95
CA ILE A 863 -1.25 -19.04 1.98
C ILE A 863 -2.17 -19.92 2.83
N TRP A 864 -2.01 -19.86 4.14
CA TRP A 864 -2.93 -20.44 5.12
C TRP A 864 -3.54 -19.31 5.92
N THR A 865 -4.86 -19.17 5.87
CA THR A 865 -5.61 -18.08 6.50
C THR A 865 -7.04 -18.50 6.81
N PRO A 866 -7.64 -18.05 7.91
CA PRO A 866 -9.07 -18.20 8.16
C PRO A 866 -9.94 -17.24 7.33
N PHE A 867 -9.34 -16.29 6.62
CA PHE A 867 -10.05 -15.27 5.85
C PHE A 867 -10.66 -15.85 4.57
N ASP A 868 -11.97 -15.65 4.34
CA ASP A 868 -12.70 -16.25 3.22
C ASP A 868 -12.58 -15.47 1.90
N GLY A 869 -12.19 -14.18 1.94
CA GLY A 869 -12.03 -13.31 0.76
C GLY A 869 -10.86 -13.70 -0.14
N PHE A 870 -10.45 -12.77 -0.98
CA PHE A 870 -9.17 -12.84 -1.69
C PHE A 870 -8.00 -12.79 -0.68
N ASP A 871 -6.77 -12.59 -1.16
CA ASP A 871 -5.61 -12.47 -0.26
C ASP A 871 -5.80 -11.32 0.75
N PRO A 872 -5.76 -11.59 2.08
CA PRO A 872 -6.01 -10.57 3.11
C PRO A 872 -4.91 -9.50 3.25
N GLU A 873 -3.88 -9.52 2.42
CA GLU A 873 -2.87 -8.47 2.35
C GLU A 873 -3.30 -7.29 1.47
N GLY A 874 -4.29 -7.52 0.58
CA GLY A 874 -4.85 -6.47 -0.27
C GLY A 874 -5.55 -5.37 0.55
N ASN A 875 -5.41 -4.12 0.10
CA ASN A 875 -6.14 -2.99 0.64
C ASN A 875 -7.02 -2.39 -0.47
N GLN A 876 -8.25 -2.04 -0.15
CA GLN A 876 -9.15 -1.38 -1.10
C GLN A 876 -8.64 0.02 -1.47
N TYR A 877 -7.91 0.68 -0.57
CA TYR A 877 -7.38 2.03 -0.77
C TYR A 877 -5.97 2.00 -1.37
N SER A 878 -5.61 3.09 -2.06
CA SER A 878 -4.31 3.21 -2.73
C SER A 878 -3.14 3.22 -1.75
N ALA A 879 -1.95 2.85 -2.24
CA ALA A 879 -0.73 2.94 -1.47
C ALA A 879 -0.46 4.39 -0.99
N GLY A 880 -0.09 4.53 0.27
CA GLY A 880 0.13 5.82 0.93
C GLY A 880 -1.13 6.45 1.52
N SER A 881 -2.33 5.85 1.37
CA SER A 881 -3.49 6.21 2.19
C SER A 881 -3.28 5.73 3.63
N ASN A 882 -3.90 6.42 4.59
CA ASN A 882 -3.88 5.99 6.00
C ASN A 882 -5.17 5.25 6.37
N VAL A 883 -5.86 4.69 5.40
CA VAL A 883 -7.08 3.91 5.61
C VAL A 883 -6.75 2.42 5.56
N TYR A 884 -7.00 1.74 6.65
CA TYR A 884 -6.75 0.30 6.83
C TYR A 884 -8.03 -0.41 7.27
N GLY A 885 -8.10 -1.72 7.09
CA GLY A 885 -9.22 -2.55 7.52
C GLY A 885 -10.28 -2.81 6.43
N PHE A 886 -10.06 -2.36 5.21
CA PHE A 886 -11.00 -2.54 4.09
C PHE A 886 -10.32 -3.24 2.91
N THR A 887 -10.99 -4.24 2.33
CA THR A 887 -10.47 -5.02 1.19
C THR A 887 -11.61 -5.47 0.24
N GLY A 888 -11.27 -6.29 -0.76
CA GLY A 888 -12.20 -7.02 -1.63
C GLY A 888 -12.51 -6.36 -2.97
N LEU A 889 -12.25 -5.07 -3.13
CA LEU A 889 -12.52 -4.33 -4.38
C LEU A 889 -11.24 -3.82 -5.06
N SER A 890 -10.09 -4.40 -4.75
CA SER A 890 -8.82 -4.21 -5.46
C SER A 890 -8.44 -5.46 -6.26
N VAL A 891 -7.59 -5.31 -7.26
CA VAL A 891 -7.06 -6.46 -8.01
C VAL A 891 -6.37 -7.43 -7.05
N PRO A 892 -6.68 -8.73 -7.08
CA PRO A 892 -6.13 -9.70 -6.13
C PRO A 892 -4.60 -9.84 -6.23
N ILE A 893 -3.97 -10.09 -5.08
CA ILE A 893 -2.53 -10.41 -5.02
C ILE A 893 -2.24 -11.69 -5.81
N SER A 894 -1.07 -11.74 -6.42
CA SER A 894 -0.66 -12.86 -7.28
C SER A 894 0.45 -13.68 -6.64
N GLU A 895 0.42 -14.99 -6.87
CA GLU A 895 1.60 -15.85 -6.82
C GLU A 895 2.43 -15.67 -8.09
N SER A 896 3.71 -16.00 -8.05
CA SER A 896 4.57 -15.89 -9.23
C SER A 896 5.65 -16.97 -9.30
N TYR A 897 5.98 -17.37 -10.53
CA TYR A 897 7.03 -18.34 -10.86
C TYR A 897 7.99 -17.70 -11.85
N SER A 898 9.27 -17.64 -11.49
CA SER A 898 10.28 -16.93 -12.27
C SER A 898 11.44 -17.83 -12.64
N LEU A 899 11.96 -17.65 -13.86
CA LEU A 899 13.22 -18.22 -14.32
C LEU A 899 14.15 -17.08 -14.77
N GLY A 900 15.35 -17.02 -14.22
CA GLY A 900 16.33 -15.99 -14.51
C GLY A 900 17.70 -16.53 -14.85
N VAL A 901 18.42 -15.80 -15.68
CA VAL A 901 19.83 -16.05 -16.04
C VAL A 901 20.64 -14.78 -15.81
N ASN A 902 21.78 -14.91 -15.16
CA ASN A 902 22.78 -13.84 -15.01
C ASN A 902 24.09 -14.26 -15.66
N ILE A 903 24.60 -13.43 -16.57
CA ILE A 903 25.83 -13.67 -17.34
C ILE A 903 26.78 -12.50 -17.09
N GLY A 904 27.97 -12.80 -16.58
CA GLY A 904 29.08 -11.86 -16.43
C GLY A 904 30.16 -12.10 -17.50
N PHE A 905 30.66 -11.04 -18.09
CA PHE A 905 31.71 -11.04 -19.11
C PHE A 905 33.02 -10.49 -18.55
#